data_7234865ff58ad426a821823408458579
#
_entry.id   7234865ff58ad426a821823408458579
#
_cell.length_a   1.000
_cell.length_b   1.000
_cell.length_c   1.000
_cell.angle_alpha   90.00
_cell.angle_beta   90.00
_cell.angle_gamma   90.00
#
_symmetry.space_group_name_H-M   'P 1'
#
loop_
_entity.id
_entity.type
_entity.pdbx_description
1 polymer ?
#
loop_
_entity_poly.entity_id
_entity_poly.type
_entity_poly.pdbx_seq_one_letter_code
_entity_poly.pdbx_strand_id
1 'polypeptide(L)'
;MKQLMRIAGLMFLCVLSAAWSFAQTVKGTVKDSTGKALPYATVNLKNGTSNAIVAYTITDGKGTYILQVPANTAANSLVIEVRSLGFKTQVKNIAGFDAPVDFRLTATVNQLQEVVIKNNRPILRTHGDTLTYKVSDFSSPQDRVIGDVIKKLPGISVASDGTISYNNKPVSAVYIGGDNLLDDKYSIATSTIPQGAVDKVQVIQNDQPIKVLQNKVMSDDVALNLGIKKDAKLQVVGQETVGAGLPGNYDVNLNAMMFKDNYKAINYLKGNNTGNDVRQEVVSHNVADYLQRIDNDVPATVLSLGAMTTPALELNRYLFNQSGLLNLNNLINLKKNVQLRVNAYYLHDTQLQDYSQQTTILLPGDTVRYNETQHNRFRPDIFHTQFTLKVNQDKYYLNDVLLMDYSHTTSYSKLNTDSSMINQVFKDNPLNFSNEFNLIKSLKSNNIIEAYSYISYFAEPENRVNAPGYNEAIFNKNIPYAQLVQNVNVPTWYTNNYLSFKIPSDLVTQSFRTGFSVQSQTLTSALNVVQNNNSINLASDSTINHVNWTKKKVYAEAAYDLPGTILKANLTLPLTLQQIDYSDGLYTLNKSLTRFHFDPRLRVKYQVSAENYLTLLYNYRNQIGTIENVYRGYILTDYRTLYANSADLTERQNQLAAVGFNYRKALTLFFWSINALYNHIAANNIASSVITNALQKGIVFPYPNSTDSWTLNGTISKYSFALRTTFSGAVQWQSNRSVEIQNNALLPFNTISQMFNLSSDTKVSDQVNFSYKATLTQTQSHSDVDASAYHIDQLLQQATVNYDPVESVQFKLSGEHYFTRQQGNPDLKYFFADASAKFRISKWKTDLELSAVNFLNVKTYNALYLSANTLMESSYTLPGRIILLKLMFNI
;
A
#
# COMPACT_ATOMS: atom_id res chain seq x y z
N MET A 1 15.92 -31.36 -0.95
CA MET A 1 17.21 -31.18 -1.64
C MET A 1 17.22 -31.71 -3.08
N LYS A 2 16.81 -32.96 -3.40
CA LYS A 2 16.81 -33.46 -4.80
C LYS A 2 15.80 -32.76 -5.73
N GLN A 3 14.65 -32.31 -5.26
CA GLN A 3 13.67 -31.55 -6.06
C GLN A 3 14.10 -30.08 -6.28
N LEU A 4 14.68 -29.43 -5.27
CA LEU A 4 15.24 -28.08 -5.42
C LEU A 4 16.41 -28.03 -6.42
N MET A 5 17.28 -29.04 -6.42
CA MET A 5 18.33 -29.17 -7.43
C MET A 5 17.79 -29.39 -8.86
N ARG A 6 16.64 -30.05 -9.00
CA ARG A 6 15.99 -30.20 -10.31
C ARG A 6 15.34 -28.91 -10.81
N ILE A 7 14.73 -28.12 -9.92
CA ILE A 7 14.14 -26.82 -10.25
C ILE A 7 15.24 -25.79 -10.51
N ALA A 8 16.31 -25.77 -9.70
CA ALA A 8 17.48 -24.93 -9.95
C ALA A 8 18.20 -25.33 -11.26
N GLY A 9 18.27 -26.62 -11.55
CA GLY A 9 18.79 -27.12 -12.81
C GLY A 9 17.94 -26.74 -14.02
N LEU A 10 16.62 -26.76 -13.91
CA LEU A 10 15.72 -26.29 -14.96
C LEU A 10 15.78 -24.76 -15.14
N MET A 11 15.85 -23.99 -14.06
CA MET A 11 16.05 -22.54 -14.15
C MET A 11 17.41 -22.19 -14.74
N PHE A 12 18.46 -22.93 -14.38
CA PHE A 12 19.80 -22.73 -14.95
C PHE A 12 19.84 -23.12 -16.43
N LEU A 13 19.11 -24.15 -16.84
CA LEU A 13 18.95 -24.53 -18.24
C LEU A 13 18.14 -23.50 -19.04
N CYS A 14 17.08 -22.91 -18.45
CA CYS A 14 16.33 -21.82 -19.08
C CYS A 14 17.16 -20.53 -19.21
N VAL A 15 18.03 -20.23 -18.22
CA VAL A 15 18.94 -19.07 -18.28
C VAL A 15 20.06 -19.31 -19.32
N LEU A 16 20.55 -20.54 -19.44
CA LEU A 16 21.55 -20.90 -20.47
C LEU A 16 20.96 -20.93 -21.89
N SER A 17 19.69 -21.29 -22.06
CA SER A 17 19.03 -21.23 -23.38
C SER A 17 18.71 -19.80 -23.81
N ALA A 18 18.54 -18.85 -22.88
CA ALA A 18 18.39 -17.42 -23.18
C ALA A 18 19.70 -16.73 -23.62
N ALA A 19 20.86 -17.34 -23.35
CA ALA A 19 22.17 -16.74 -23.66
C ALA A 19 22.62 -16.93 -25.12
N TRP A 20 21.87 -17.67 -25.97
CA TRP A 20 22.22 -17.92 -27.36
C TRP A 20 21.30 -17.27 -28.40
N SER A 21 20.56 -16.22 -27.98
CA SER A 21 19.94 -15.32 -28.96
C SER A 21 21.06 -14.41 -29.52
N PHE A 22 21.69 -14.78 -30.59
CA PHE A 22 22.50 -13.86 -31.39
C PHE A 22 21.55 -12.77 -31.91
N ALA A 23 21.51 -11.63 -31.25
CA ALA A 23 20.85 -10.45 -31.81
C ALA A 23 21.66 -10.02 -33.04
N GLN A 24 21.09 -10.22 -34.21
CA GLN A 24 21.65 -9.71 -35.46
C GLN A 24 21.72 -8.18 -35.36
N THR A 25 22.85 -7.60 -35.72
CA THR A 25 23.06 -6.15 -35.67
C THR A 25 23.42 -5.59 -37.02
N VAL A 26 22.80 -4.47 -37.40
CA VAL A 26 23.21 -3.69 -38.57
C VAL A 26 23.99 -2.47 -38.09
N LYS A 27 25.15 -2.24 -38.66
CA LYS A 27 26.04 -1.12 -38.34
C LYS A 27 26.22 -0.23 -39.55
N GLY A 28 26.57 1.02 -39.35
CA GLY A 28 26.89 1.92 -40.44
C GLY A 28 27.24 3.31 -39.94
N THR A 29 27.46 4.21 -40.88
CA THR A 29 27.75 5.64 -40.62
C THR A 29 26.77 6.53 -41.39
N VAL A 30 26.44 7.68 -40.81
CA VAL A 30 25.67 8.70 -41.44
C VAL A 30 26.50 9.98 -41.59
N LYS A 31 26.66 10.42 -42.85
CA LYS A 31 27.46 11.58 -43.19
C LYS A 31 26.62 12.54 -44.06
N ASP A 32 27.00 13.77 -44.13
CA ASP A 32 26.46 14.72 -45.11
C ASP A 32 27.08 14.54 -46.50
N SER A 33 26.63 15.26 -47.49
CA SER A 33 27.15 15.23 -48.87
C SER A 33 28.63 15.65 -48.98
N THR A 34 29.15 16.39 -47.99
CA THR A 34 30.56 16.80 -47.93
C THR A 34 31.47 15.75 -47.27
N GLY A 35 30.89 14.71 -46.65
CA GLY A 35 31.58 13.65 -45.94
C GLY A 35 31.71 13.89 -44.42
N LYS A 36 31.15 14.97 -43.87
CA LYS A 36 31.15 15.27 -42.45
C LYS A 36 30.14 14.36 -41.73
N ALA A 37 30.53 13.84 -40.60
CA ALA A 37 29.67 12.99 -39.74
C ALA A 37 28.42 13.77 -39.28
N LEU A 38 27.27 13.08 -39.30
CA LEU A 38 26.01 13.62 -38.81
C LEU A 38 25.66 12.95 -37.47
N PRO A 39 25.96 13.58 -36.32
CA PRO A 39 25.58 13.07 -35.03
C PRO A 39 24.07 13.27 -34.81
N TYR A 40 23.52 12.42 -33.93
CA TYR A 40 22.11 12.45 -33.51
C TYR A 40 21.09 12.30 -34.67
N ALA A 41 21.48 11.74 -35.80
CA ALA A 41 20.56 11.35 -36.86
C ALA A 41 19.77 10.12 -36.42
N THR A 42 18.46 10.16 -36.61
CA THR A 42 17.57 9.01 -36.30
C THR A 42 17.70 7.95 -37.39
N VAL A 43 17.95 6.71 -37.00
CA VAL A 43 18.06 5.55 -37.89
C VAL A 43 16.96 4.55 -37.53
N ASN A 44 15.97 4.41 -38.40
CA ASN A 44 14.83 3.52 -38.21
C ASN A 44 14.96 2.30 -39.08
N LEU A 45 14.79 1.10 -38.53
CA LEU A 45 14.57 -0.13 -39.24
C LEU A 45 13.08 -0.32 -39.44
N LYS A 46 12.64 -0.44 -40.68
CA LYS A 46 11.24 -0.57 -41.06
C LYS A 46 10.98 -1.85 -41.85
N ASN A 47 9.79 -2.38 -41.71
CA ASN A 47 9.29 -3.41 -42.62
C ASN A 47 8.96 -2.76 -43.96
N GLY A 48 9.57 -3.25 -45.01
CA GLY A 48 9.43 -2.69 -46.37
C GLY A 48 8.02 -2.75 -46.94
N THR A 49 7.18 -3.67 -46.49
CA THR A 49 5.80 -3.82 -46.93
C THR A 49 4.82 -2.99 -46.12
N SER A 50 4.92 -3.04 -44.79
CA SER A 50 3.99 -2.36 -43.86
C SER A 50 4.46 -0.96 -43.44
N ASN A 51 5.69 -0.57 -43.76
CA ASN A 51 6.36 0.67 -43.35
C ASN A 51 6.42 0.89 -41.83
N ALA A 52 6.13 -0.17 -41.02
CA ALA A 52 6.19 -0.15 -39.58
C ALA A 52 7.63 -0.14 -39.10
N ILE A 53 7.93 0.68 -38.06
CA ILE A 53 9.26 0.69 -37.43
C ILE A 53 9.42 -0.58 -36.60
N VAL A 54 10.43 -1.35 -36.89
CA VAL A 54 10.78 -2.63 -36.24
C VAL A 54 11.81 -2.41 -35.14
N ALA A 55 12.76 -1.51 -35.39
CA ALA A 55 13.76 -1.06 -34.42
C ALA A 55 14.25 0.35 -34.80
N TYR A 56 14.85 1.05 -33.85
CA TYR A 56 15.47 2.35 -34.11
C TYR A 56 16.70 2.58 -33.25
N THR A 57 17.57 3.49 -33.70
CA THR A 57 18.71 4.00 -32.95
C THR A 57 19.00 5.44 -33.41
N ILE A 58 19.94 6.10 -32.74
CA ILE A 58 20.48 7.41 -33.17
C ILE A 58 21.97 7.29 -33.36
N THR A 59 22.53 8.10 -34.25
CA THR A 59 23.98 8.14 -34.47
C THR A 59 24.69 8.81 -33.31
N ASP A 60 25.88 8.31 -32.96
CA ASP A 60 26.78 8.88 -31.97
C ASP A 60 27.46 10.17 -32.46
N GLY A 61 28.32 10.77 -31.64
CA GLY A 61 29.07 12.00 -31.99
C GLY A 61 29.98 11.88 -33.24
N LYS A 62 30.26 10.65 -33.69
CA LYS A 62 31.04 10.34 -34.92
C LYS A 62 30.18 9.96 -36.11
N GLY A 63 28.84 10.04 -35.93
CA GLY A 63 27.88 9.66 -36.96
C GLY A 63 27.75 8.14 -37.16
N THR A 64 28.22 7.32 -36.21
CA THR A 64 28.14 5.87 -36.27
C THR A 64 26.86 5.39 -35.60
N TYR A 65 26.27 4.31 -36.09
CA TYR A 65 25.11 3.68 -35.47
C TYR A 65 25.23 2.16 -35.41
N ILE A 66 24.62 1.58 -34.41
CA ILE A 66 24.41 0.14 -34.26
C ILE A 66 22.92 -0.08 -33.98
N LEU A 67 22.29 -0.89 -34.81
CA LEU A 67 20.88 -1.15 -34.77
C LEU A 67 20.63 -2.63 -34.53
N GLN A 68 19.92 -2.99 -33.47
CA GLN A 68 19.60 -4.39 -33.17
C GLN A 68 18.38 -4.82 -33.97
N VAL A 69 18.51 -5.95 -34.64
CA VAL A 69 17.43 -6.55 -35.42
C VAL A 69 16.71 -7.58 -34.56
N PRO A 70 15.36 -7.54 -34.43
CA PRO A 70 14.64 -8.58 -33.74
C PRO A 70 14.86 -9.97 -34.34
N ALA A 71 14.97 -11.00 -33.51
CA ALA A 71 15.14 -12.38 -33.94
C ALA A 71 14.02 -12.81 -34.92
N ASN A 72 14.34 -13.68 -35.88
CA ASN A 72 13.44 -14.21 -36.89
C ASN A 72 12.93 -13.20 -37.94
N THR A 73 13.66 -12.11 -38.18
CA THR A 73 13.29 -11.14 -39.22
C THR A 73 14.16 -11.32 -40.43
N ALA A 74 13.56 -11.58 -41.61
CA ALA A 74 14.29 -11.74 -42.87
C ALA A 74 14.81 -10.40 -43.40
N ALA A 75 16.08 -10.30 -43.74
CA ALA A 75 16.74 -9.07 -44.17
C ALA A 75 16.09 -8.45 -45.42
N ASN A 76 15.67 -9.28 -46.39
CA ASN A 76 15.08 -8.83 -47.64
C ASN A 76 13.68 -8.19 -47.51
N SER A 77 13.05 -8.27 -46.33
CA SER A 77 11.79 -7.59 -46.02
C SER A 77 11.98 -6.27 -45.24
N LEU A 78 13.23 -5.85 -45.01
CA LEU A 78 13.56 -4.70 -44.17
C LEU A 78 14.22 -3.57 -44.96
N VAL A 79 13.93 -2.33 -44.52
CA VAL A 79 14.56 -1.11 -45.04
C VAL A 79 15.09 -0.26 -43.86
N ILE A 80 16.22 0.40 -44.06
CA ILE A 80 16.72 1.39 -43.14
C ILE A 80 16.37 2.78 -43.67
N GLU A 81 15.68 3.56 -42.82
CA GLU A 81 15.39 4.97 -43.06
C GLU A 81 16.23 5.82 -42.14
N VAL A 82 16.97 6.78 -42.66
CA VAL A 82 17.75 7.75 -41.88
C VAL A 82 17.17 9.14 -42.05
N ARG A 83 16.96 9.80 -40.92
CA ARG A 83 16.44 11.17 -40.83
C ARG A 83 17.36 12.06 -39.99
N SER A 84 17.58 13.26 -40.45
CA SER A 84 18.25 14.32 -39.68
C SER A 84 17.63 15.67 -40.06
N LEU A 85 17.53 16.57 -39.08
CA LEU A 85 16.95 17.89 -39.32
C LEU A 85 17.78 18.68 -40.32
N GLY A 86 17.14 19.22 -41.35
CA GLY A 86 17.80 19.96 -42.45
C GLY A 86 18.39 19.08 -43.58
N PHE A 87 18.12 17.78 -43.52
CA PHE A 87 18.59 16.81 -44.54
C PHE A 87 17.44 16.05 -45.15
N LYS A 88 17.60 15.65 -46.41
CA LYS A 88 16.64 14.79 -47.13
C LYS A 88 16.70 13.39 -46.54
N THR A 89 15.56 12.87 -46.13
CA THR A 89 15.43 11.47 -45.68
C THR A 89 15.92 10.50 -46.73
N GLN A 90 16.73 9.51 -46.32
CA GLN A 90 17.24 8.47 -47.22
C GLN A 90 16.80 7.10 -46.72
N VAL A 91 16.40 6.25 -47.63
CA VAL A 91 15.97 4.85 -47.36
C VAL A 91 16.84 3.91 -48.18
N LYS A 92 17.30 2.83 -47.54
CA LYS A 92 18.05 1.76 -48.24
C LYS A 92 17.49 0.39 -47.83
N ASN A 93 17.40 -0.51 -48.82
CA ASN A 93 17.06 -1.92 -48.54
C ASN A 93 18.25 -2.60 -47.90
N ILE A 94 17.99 -3.57 -47.03
CA ILE A 94 19.02 -4.41 -46.42
C ILE A 94 19.10 -5.71 -47.22
N ALA A 95 20.29 -6.01 -47.78
CA ALA A 95 20.54 -7.27 -48.48
C ALA A 95 21.04 -8.39 -47.53
N GLY A 96 21.54 -8.03 -46.35
CA GLY A 96 22.06 -8.90 -45.30
C GLY A 96 22.43 -8.09 -44.05
N PHE A 97 22.77 -8.77 -42.96
CA PHE A 97 23.11 -8.11 -41.69
C PHE A 97 24.64 -7.94 -41.45
N ASP A 98 25.46 -8.56 -42.29
CA ASP A 98 26.94 -8.63 -42.12
C ASP A 98 27.67 -7.41 -42.68
N ALA A 99 27.07 -6.69 -43.63
CA ALA A 99 27.67 -5.53 -44.30
C ALA A 99 27.23 -4.22 -43.65
N PRO A 100 28.15 -3.24 -43.45
CA PRO A 100 27.78 -1.94 -42.97
C PRO A 100 26.89 -1.19 -43.99
N VAL A 101 25.85 -0.53 -43.51
CA VAL A 101 24.93 0.26 -44.34
C VAL A 101 25.17 1.75 -44.07
N ASP A 102 25.97 2.39 -44.95
CA ASP A 102 26.33 3.79 -44.82
C ASP A 102 25.36 4.71 -45.56
N PHE A 103 25.11 5.88 -45.00
CA PHE A 103 24.25 6.91 -45.59
C PHE A 103 25.00 8.22 -45.82
N ARG A 104 24.70 8.88 -46.94
CA ARG A 104 25.10 10.24 -47.23
C ARG A 104 23.86 11.08 -47.46
N LEU A 105 23.52 11.95 -46.50
CA LEU A 105 22.33 12.77 -46.56
C LEU A 105 22.64 14.10 -47.27
N THR A 106 21.76 14.48 -48.18
CA THR A 106 21.83 15.80 -48.88
C THR A 106 21.07 16.82 -48.10
N ALA A 107 21.67 17.98 -47.85
CA ALA A 107 20.97 19.12 -47.25
C ALA A 107 19.77 19.52 -48.08
N THR A 108 18.62 19.75 -47.42
CA THR A 108 17.40 20.21 -48.11
C THR A 108 16.82 21.38 -47.36
N VAL A 109 16.48 22.43 -48.09
CA VAL A 109 15.67 23.53 -47.54
C VAL A 109 14.21 23.10 -47.68
N ASN A 110 13.61 22.60 -46.64
CA ASN A 110 12.17 22.31 -46.65
C ASN A 110 11.42 23.65 -46.59
N GLN A 111 10.83 24.09 -47.68
CA GLN A 111 9.68 24.96 -47.61
C GLN A 111 8.57 24.19 -46.94
N LEU A 112 8.19 24.62 -45.75
CA LEU A 112 7.05 24.06 -45.03
C LEU A 112 5.79 24.26 -45.87
N GLN A 113 5.30 23.22 -46.54
CA GLN A 113 3.92 23.19 -46.95
C GLN A 113 3.05 23.25 -45.71
N GLU A 114 2.00 24.01 -45.74
CA GLU A 114 0.99 24.09 -44.72
C GLU A 114 0.49 22.65 -44.38
N VAL A 115 0.98 22.11 -43.28
CA VAL A 115 0.57 20.81 -42.82
C VAL A 115 -0.75 21.01 -42.11
N VAL A 116 -1.85 20.64 -42.74
CA VAL A 116 -3.11 20.36 -42.04
C VAL A 116 -2.84 19.18 -41.13
N ILE A 117 -2.48 19.49 -39.88
CA ILE A 117 -2.22 18.50 -38.81
C ILE A 117 -3.55 17.85 -38.51
N LYS A 118 -3.87 16.73 -39.12
CA LYS A 118 -4.73 15.72 -38.46
C LYS A 118 -3.98 15.25 -37.27
N ASN A 119 -4.40 15.76 -36.13
CA ASN A 119 -3.73 15.66 -34.85
C ASN A 119 -3.72 14.22 -34.31
N ASN A 120 -2.85 13.37 -34.83
CA ASN A 120 -2.45 12.12 -34.14
C ASN A 120 -1.46 12.51 -33.02
N ARG A 121 -1.99 13.17 -31.99
CA ARG A 121 -1.20 13.48 -30.80
C ARG A 121 -0.84 12.15 -30.14
N PRO A 122 0.44 11.94 -29.78
CA PRO A 122 0.79 10.74 -29.02
C PRO A 122 -0.01 10.73 -27.71
N ILE A 123 -0.65 9.61 -27.43
CA ILE A 123 -1.47 9.35 -26.23
C ILE A 123 -0.66 9.59 -24.96
N LEU A 124 0.66 9.45 -25.05
CA LEU A 124 1.61 9.62 -23.96
C LEU A 124 2.72 10.58 -24.39
N ARG A 125 3.01 11.58 -23.56
CA ARG A 125 4.13 12.50 -23.76
C ARG A 125 5.16 12.32 -22.67
N THR A 126 6.42 12.20 -23.03
CA THR A 126 7.54 12.09 -22.11
C THR A 126 8.38 13.38 -22.20
N HIS A 127 8.71 13.97 -21.06
CA HIS A 127 9.65 15.06 -20.96
C HIS A 127 10.54 14.85 -19.74
N GLY A 128 11.80 14.48 -19.97
CA GLY A 128 12.70 14.06 -18.90
C GLY A 128 12.09 12.89 -18.12
N ASP A 129 12.05 13.01 -16.81
CA ASP A 129 11.50 12.03 -15.87
C ASP A 129 9.96 12.12 -15.73
N THR A 130 9.29 12.96 -16.53
CA THR A 130 7.84 13.17 -16.42
C THR A 130 7.10 12.54 -17.59
N LEU A 131 6.15 11.66 -17.27
CA LEU A 131 5.18 11.12 -18.21
C LEU A 131 3.86 11.88 -18.08
N THR A 132 3.30 12.33 -19.18
CA THR A 132 2.06 13.12 -19.19
C THR A 132 0.97 12.37 -19.95
N TYR A 133 -0.12 12.06 -19.24
CA TYR A 133 -1.36 11.51 -19.78
C TYR A 133 -2.39 12.63 -19.87
N LYS A 134 -3.00 12.81 -21.05
CA LYS A 134 -4.11 13.73 -21.21
C LYS A 134 -5.39 13.03 -20.74
N VAL A 135 -6.11 13.65 -19.81
CA VAL A 135 -7.31 13.04 -19.19
C VAL A 135 -8.36 12.68 -20.25
N SER A 136 -8.59 13.55 -21.24
CA SER A 136 -9.59 13.29 -22.28
C SER A 136 -9.33 12.05 -23.14
N ASP A 137 -8.10 11.55 -23.18
CA ASP A 137 -7.73 10.41 -24.01
C ASP A 137 -8.02 9.06 -23.33
N PHE A 138 -8.20 9.09 -21.99
CA PHE A 138 -8.47 7.92 -21.15
C PHE A 138 -9.82 7.99 -20.44
N SER A 139 -10.46 9.15 -20.41
CA SER A 139 -11.75 9.31 -19.76
C SER A 139 -12.88 8.70 -20.59
N SER A 140 -13.86 8.20 -19.90
CA SER A 140 -15.11 7.68 -20.42
C SER A 140 -16.30 8.48 -19.86
N PRO A 141 -17.45 8.51 -20.50
CA PRO A 141 -18.64 9.27 -20.01
C PRO A 141 -19.08 8.87 -18.59
N GLN A 142 -18.81 7.63 -18.17
CA GLN A 142 -19.13 7.12 -16.84
C GLN A 142 -18.19 7.62 -15.75
N ASP A 143 -16.97 8.11 -16.09
CA ASP A 143 -16.01 8.58 -15.12
C ASP A 143 -16.50 9.87 -14.47
N ARG A 144 -16.41 9.93 -13.15
CA ARG A 144 -16.87 11.07 -12.38
C ARG A 144 -15.70 11.81 -11.78
N VAL A 145 -14.89 11.07 -11.07
CA VAL A 145 -13.73 11.59 -10.36
C VAL A 145 -12.45 11.22 -11.08
N ILE A 146 -11.40 11.97 -10.83
CA ILE A 146 -10.12 11.72 -11.48
C ILE A 146 -9.54 10.31 -11.17
N GLY A 147 -9.91 9.73 -10.04
CA GLY A 147 -9.54 8.37 -9.68
C GLY A 147 -10.03 7.30 -10.66
N ASP A 148 -11.21 7.51 -11.28
CA ASP A 148 -11.76 6.59 -12.29
C ASP A 148 -10.88 6.57 -13.55
N VAL A 149 -10.31 7.72 -13.90
CA VAL A 149 -9.38 7.85 -15.04
C VAL A 149 -8.01 7.28 -14.67
N ILE A 150 -7.50 7.58 -13.47
CA ILE A 150 -6.17 7.12 -13.00
C ILE A 150 -6.08 5.58 -13.05
N LYS A 151 -7.13 4.86 -12.68
CA LYS A 151 -7.21 3.39 -12.74
C LYS A 151 -7.01 2.81 -14.14
N LYS A 152 -7.26 3.60 -15.19
CA LYS A 152 -7.17 3.20 -16.60
C LYS A 152 -5.82 3.55 -17.23
N LEU A 153 -4.99 4.35 -16.54
CA LEU A 153 -3.71 4.83 -17.10
C LEU A 153 -2.69 3.69 -17.16
N PRO A 154 -2.04 3.46 -18.31
CA PRO A 154 -1.03 2.42 -18.45
C PRO A 154 0.12 2.57 -17.46
N GLY A 155 0.52 1.47 -16.83
CA GLY A 155 1.58 1.45 -15.83
C GLY A 155 1.16 1.90 -14.42
N ILE A 156 -0.06 2.35 -14.24
CA ILE A 156 -0.62 2.69 -12.93
C ILE A 156 -1.52 1.56 -12.44
N SER A 157 -1.44 1.27 -11.16
CA SER A 157 -2.34 0.38 -10.43
C SER A 157 -2.86 1.10 -9.19
N VAL A 158 -4.11 0.84 -8.82
CA VAL A 158 -4.74 1.38 -7.62
C VAL A 158 -5.26 0.21 -6.81
N ALA A 159 -4.76 0.08 -5.59
CA ALA A 159 -5.17 -0.96 -4.65
C ALA A 159 -6.56 -0.65 -4.04
N SER A 160 -7.15 -1.62 -3.32
CA SER A 160 -8.46 -1.47 -2.68
C SER A 160 -8.46 -0.39 -1.57
N ASP A 161 -7.34 -0.16 -0.92
CA ASP A 161 -7.14 0.89 0.08
C ASP A 161 -6.91 2.29 -0.53
N GLY A 162 -6.91 2.43 -1.87
CA GLY A 162 -6.66 3.66 -2.59
C GLY A 162 -5.17 3.94 -2.86
N THR A 163 -4.26 3.08 -2.43
CA THR A 163 -2.82 3.22 -2.72
C THR A 163 -2.56 3.16 -4.21
N ILE A 164 -1.93 4.19 -4.75
CA ILE A 164 -1.55 4.29 -6.15
C ILE A 164 -0.10 3.82 -6.30
N SER A 165 0.14 2.96 -7.28
CA SER A 165 1.50 2.55 -7.64
C SER A 165 1.74 2.78 -9.13
N TYR A 166 2.96 3.17 -9.48
CA TYR A 166 3.44 3.25 -10.85
C TYR A 166 4.56 2.23 -11.06
N ASN A 167 4.36 1.27 -11.97
CA ASN A 167 5.26 0.13 -12.20
C ASN A 167 5.65 -0.57 -10.87
N ASN A 168 4.66 -0.91 -10.06
CA ASN A 168 4.77 -1.56 -8.74
C ASN A 168 5.48 -0.72 -7.67
N LYS A 169 5.78 0.55 -7.93
CA LYS A 169 6.32 1.47 -6.94
C LYS A 169 5.22 2.36 -6.40
N PRO A 170 4.95 2.37 -5.08
CA PRO A 170 3.97 3.26 -4.48
C PRO A 170 4.27 4.73 -4.78
N VAL A 171 3.23 5.51 -5.00
CA VAL A 171 3.32 6.96 -5.20
C VAL A 171 3.49 7.64 -3.84
N SER A 172 4.57 8.42 -3.71
CA SER A 172 4.91 9.13 -2.47
C SER A 172 4.06 10.38 -2.24
N ALA A 173 3.57 11.02 -3.31
CA ALA A 173 2.77 12.24 -3.21
C ALA A 173 1.86 12.43 -4.43
N VAL A 174 0.72 13.10 -4.21
CA VAL A 174 -0.16 13.59 -5.28
C VAL A 174 -0.26 15.11 -5.18
N TYR A 175 0.28 15.78 -6.18
CA TYR A 175 0.22 17.24 -6.31
C TYR A 175 -1.04 17.68 -7.04
N ILE A 176 -1.60 18.81 -6.63
CA ILE A 176 -2.74 19.43 -7.26
C ILE A 176 -2.29 20.79 -7.81
N GLY A 177 -2.09 20.85 -9.14
CA GLY A 177 -1.50 22.03 -9.78
C GLY A 177 -0.12 22.38 -9.22
N GLY A 178 0.70 21.39 -8.91
CA GLY A 178 2.06 21.52 -8.41
C GLY A 178 2.21 21.64 -6.90
N ASP A 179 1.13 21.72 -6.11
CA ASP A 179 1.18 21.84 -4.65
C ASP A 179 0.69 20.57 -3.95
N ASN A 180 1.32 20.19 -2.83
CA ASN A 180 0.90 19.10 -1.98
C ASN A 180 -0.13 19.62 -0.95
N LEU A 181 -1.43 19.55 -1.31
CA LEU A 181 -2.54 19.99 -0.46
C LEU A 181 -2.92 18.95 0.60
N LEU A 182 -2.82 17.65 0.27
CA LEU A 182 -3.44 16.56 1.01
C LEU A 182 -2.46 15.72 1.81
N ASP A 183 -1.17 16.10 1.76
CA ASP A 183 -0.08 15.31 2.32
C ASP A 183 -0.04 13.90 1.72
N ASP A 184 -0.19 12.89 2.56
CA ASP A 184 -0.22 11.48 2.20
C ASP A 184 -1.65 10.91 2.05
N LYS A 185 -2.69 11.72 2.32
CA LYS A 185 -4.12 11.34 2.20
C LYS A 185 -4.65 11.61 0.79
N TYR A 186 -3.89 11.22 -0.23
CA TYR A 186 -4.22 11.56 -1.62
C TYR A 186 -5.46 10.84 -2.17
N SER A 187 -6.00 9.83 -1.49
CA SER A 187 -7.30 9.24 -1.81
C SER A 187 -8.43 10.29 -1.83
N ILE A 188 -8.31 11.35 -1.04
CA ILE A 188 -9.22 12.50 -1.07
C ILE A 188 -9.26 13.12 -2.48
N ALA A 189 -8.09 13.35 -3.11
CA ALA A 189 -8.05 13.90 -4.46
C ALA A 189 -8.71 12.98 -5.48
N THR A 190 -8.41 11.68 -5.42
CA THR A 190 -8.89 10.71 -6.41
C THR A 190 -10.37 10.43 -6.28
N SER A 191 -10.94 10.51 -5.07
CA SER A 191 -12.35 10.26 -4.79
C SER A 191 -13.25 11.52 -4.88
N THR A 192 -12.65 12.73 -4.92
CA THR A 192 -13.43 13.97 -4.81
C THR A 192 -13.27 14.90 -6.02
N ILE A 193 -12.07 15.02 -6.62
CA ILE A 193 -11.86 15.95 -7.74
C ILE A 193 -12.58 15.43 -8.99
N PRO A 194 -13.55 16.19 -9.57
CA PRO A 194 -14.21 15.81 -10.81
C PRO A 194 -13.19 15.64 -11.95
N GLN A 195 -13.32 14.57 -12.72
CA GLN A 195 -12.42 14.35 -13.88
C GLN A 195 -12.45 15.54 -14.87
N GLY A 196 -13.59 16.21 -14.98
CA GLY A 196 -13.78 17.40 -15.81
C GLY A 196 -12.94 18.61 -15.41
N ALA A 197 -12.48 18.71 -14.16
CA ALA A 197 -11.62 19.79 -13.66
C ALA A 197 -10.13 19.58 -13.97
N VAL A 198 -9.73 18.35 -14.37
CA VAL A 198 -8.33 17.98 -14.62
C VAL A 198 -8.05 17.90 -16.11
N ASP A 199 -6.99 18.55 -16.58
CA ASP A 199 -6.54 18.50 -17.99
C ASP A 199 -5.61 17.31 -18.24
N LYS A 200 -4.67 17.07 -17.32
CA LYS A 200 -3.62 16.06 -17.44
C LYS A 200 -3.25 15.45 -16.11
N VAL A 201 -2.82 14.18 -16.15
CA VAL A 201 -2.14 13.48 -15.06
C VAL A 201 -0.68 13.31 -15.45
N GLN A 202 0.23 13.77 -14.60
CA GLN A 202 1.67 13.65 -14.81
C GLN A 202 2.26 12.70 -13.79
N VAL A 203 2.99 11.69 -14.25
CA VAL A 203 3.80 10.81 -13.40
C VAL A 203 5.21 11.38 -13.40
N ILE A 204 5.66 11.81 -12.25
CA ILE A 204 7.01 12.39 -12.04
C ILE A 204 7.86 11.28 -11.40
N GLN A 205 8.81 10.76 -12.16
CA GLN A 205 9.78 9.81 -11.64
C GLN A 205 10.97 10.57 -11.07
N ASN A 206 11.63 10.00 -10.06
CA ASN A 206 12.73 10.64 -9.33
C ASN A 206 12.33 12.01 -8.76
N ASP A 207 11.10 12.09 -8.22
CA ASP A 207 10.56 13.33 -7.68
C ASP A 207 11.42 13.85 -6.51
N GLN A 208 11.89 15.11 -6.64
CA GLN A 208 12.62 15.82 -5.58
C GLN A 208 11.94 17.16 -5.30
N PRO A 209 10.93 17.17 -4.42
CA PRO A 209 10.14 18.39 -4.16
C PRO A 209 10.89 19.47 -3.39
N ILE A 210 11.99 19.13 -2.72
CA ILE A 210 12.76 20.06 -1.90
C ILE A 210 13.81 20.76 -2.75
N LYS A 211 13.61 22.05 -3.04
CA LYS A 211 14.45 22.81 -3.97
C LYS A 211 15.93 22.81 -3.62
N VAL A 212 16.26 22.95 -2.35
CA VAL A 212 17.65 22.95 -1.89
C VAL A 212 18.38 21.64 -2.15
N LEU A 213 17.64 20.54 -2.36
CA LEU A 213 18.16 19.19 -2.67
C LEU A 213 18.16 18.87 -4.17
N GLN A 214 17.44 19.64 -4.99
CA GLN A 214 17.36 19.39 -6.44
C GLN A 214 18.75 19.43 -7.07
N ASN A 215 19.04 18.46 -7.94
CA ASN A 215 20.35 18.26 -8.59
C ASN A 215 21.52 17.99 -7.64
N LYS A 216 21.28 17.79 -6.36
CA LYS A 216 22.31 17.52 -5.34
C LYS A 216 22.15 16.18 -4.64
N VAL A 217 20.92 15.77 -4.45
CA VAL A 217 20.58 14.51 -3.79
C VAL A 217 19.62 13.75 -4.69
N MET A 218 19.95 12.51 -4.97
CA MET A 218 19.08 11.65 -5.78
C MET A 218 17.78 11.35 -5.01
N SER A 219 16.70 11.35 -5.76
CA SER A 219 15.44 10.75 -5.36
C SER A 219 15.12 9.61 -6.33
N ASP A 220 14.51 8.55 -5.85
CA ASP A 220 13.87 7.54 -6.69
C ASP A 220 12.35 7.53 -6.47
N ASP A 221 11.80 8.49 -5.74
CA ASP A 221 10.38 8.63 -5.48
C ASP A 221 9.57 8.86 -6.76
N VAL A 222 8.33 8.43 -6.73
CA VAL A 222 7.36 8.66 -7.81
C VAL A 222 6.23 9.51 -7.26
N ALA A 223 5.91 10.60 -7.93
CA ALA A 223 4.76 11.43 -7.58
C ALA A 223 3.80 11.56 -8.78
N LEU A 224 2.54 11.83 -8.47
CA LEU A 224 1.55 12.25 -9.47
C LEU A 224 1.30 13.75 -9.36
N ASN A 225 1.08 14.42 -10.49
CA ASN A 225 0.60 15.79 -10.50
C ASN A 225 -0.66 15.91 -11.36
N LEU A 226 -1.73 16.40 -10.74
CA LEU A 226 -3.00 16.70 -11.38
C LEU A 226 -2.96 18.12 -11.94
N GLY A 227 -2.85 18.25 -13.26
CA GLY A 227 -2.89 19.53 -13.94
C GLY A 227 -4.33 20.05 -14.05
N ILE A 228 -4.67 21.08 -13.26
CA ILE A 228 -6.02 21.65 -13.20
C ILE A 228 -6.27 22.55 -14.42
N LYS A 229 -7.45 22.45 -15.04
CA LYS A 229 -7.89 23.29 -16.15
C LYS A 229 -7.98 24.76 -15.72
N LYS A 230 -7.76 25.67 -16.67
CA LYS A 230 -7.75 27.11 -16.38
C LYS A 230 -9.09 27.64 -15.87
N ASP A 231 -10.20 27.17 -16.43
CA ASP A 231 -11.56 27.50 -16.01
C ASP A 231 -11.86 27.00 -14.59
N ALA A 232 -11.44 25.80 -14.25
CA ALA A 232 -11.60 25.22 -12.90
C ALA A 232 -10.76 25.94 -11.82
N LYS A 233 -9.70 26.68 -12.21
CA LYS A 233 -8.91 27.50 -11.29
C LYS A 233 -9.61 28.81 -10.90
N LEU A 234 -10.56 29.29 -11.69
CA LEU A 234 -11.18 30.60 -11.52
C LEU A 234 -12.42 30.60 -10.64
N GLN A 235 -13.02 29.44 -10.41
CA GLN A 235 -14.30 29.29 -9.71
C GLN A 235 -14.24 28.19 -8.62
N VAL A 236 -15.26 28.15 -7.78
CA VAL A 236 -15.51 27.01 -6.92
C VAL A 236 -15.98 25.87 -7.78
N VAL A 237 -15.45 24.68 -7.55
CA VAL A 237 -15.82 23.45 -8.24
C VAL A 237 -16.33 22.45 -7.20
N GLY A 238 -17.43 21.78 -7.50
CA GLY A 238 -17.99 20.76 -6.63
C GLY A 238 -18.78 19.73 -7.40
N GLN A 239 -18.94 18.56 -6.84
CA GLN A 239 -19.83 17.53 -7.33
C GLN A 239 -20.66 17.03 -6.14
N GLU A 240 -21.90 17.50 -6.09
CA GLU A 240 -22.81 17.20 -4.99
C GLU A 240 -23.60 15.92 -5.28
N THR A 241 -23.81 15.11 -4.25
CA THR A 241 -24.64 13.91 -4.34
C THR A 241 -25.61 13.86 -3.16
N VAL A 242 -26.88 13.65 -3.45
CA VAL A 242 -27.90 13.35 -2.46
C VAL A 242 -28.65 12.11 -2.92
N GLY A 243 -28.66 11.07 -2.10
CA GLY A 243 -29.32 9.80 -2.39
C GLY A 243 -30.23 9.35 -1.25
N ALA A 244 -31.35 8.75 -1.60
CA ALA A 244 -32.26 8.10 -0.68
C ALA A 244 -32.75 6.77 -1.27
N GLY A 245 -33.01 5.77 -0.41
CA GLY A 245 -33.35 4.46 -0.88
C GLY A 245 -33.96 3.51 0.15
N LEU A 246 -34.16 2.28 -0.28
CA LEU A 246 -34.77 1.21 0.51
C LEU A 246 -33.70 0.18 0.91
N PRO A 247 -33.78 -0.31 2.15
CA PRO A 247 -34.79 -0.08 3.21
C PRO A 247 -34.43 1.04 4.20
N GLY A 248 -34.38 2.29 3.79
CA GLY A 248 -34.05 3.45 4.63
C GLY A 248 -32.58 3.87 4.49
N ASN A 249 -32.02 3.66 3.32
CA ASN A 249 -30.65 4.05 3.00
C ASN A 249 -30.56 5.50 2.55
N TYR A 250 -29.41 6.12 2.85
CA TYR A 250 -29.04 7.46 2.38
C TYR A 250 -27.57 7.53 1.97
N ASP A 251 -27.26 8.47 1.07
CA ASP A 251 -25.90 8.77 0.60
C ASP A 251 -25.83 10.26 0.28
N VAL A 252 -25.04 11.00 1.06
CA VAL A 252 -24.83 12.44 0.93
C VAL A 252 -23.35 12.72 0.76
N ASN A 253 -22.99 13.50 -0.26
CA ASN A 253 -21.64 13.99 -0.49
C ASN A 253 -21.74 15.43 -0.99
N LEU A 254 -21.34 16.38 -0.15
CA LEU A 254 -21.30 17.80 -0.44
C LEU A 254 -19.86 18.26 -0.40
N ASN A 255 -19.36 18.82 -1.50
CA ASN A 255 -17.96 19.23 -1.57
C ASN A 255 -17.78 20.60 -2.23
N ALA A 256 -16.81 21.35 -1.73
CA ALA A 256 -16.42 22.65 -2.26
C ALA A 256 -14.91 22.70 -2.45
N MET A 257 -14.48 22.90 -3.68
CA MET A 257 -13.08 22.91 -4.06
C MET A 257 -12.71 24.22 -4.72
N MET A 258 -11.51 24.70 -4.42
CA MET A 258 -10.93 25.89 -5.04
C MET A 258 -9.46 25.64 -5.36
N PHE A 259 -9.00 26.04 -6.56
CA PHE A 259 -7.65 25.74 -7.03
C PHE A 259 -6.89 26.99 -7.49
N LYS A 260 -7.09 28.13 -6.81
CA LYS A 260 -6.35 29.37 -7.09
C LYS A 260 -4.86 29.22 -6.75
N ASP A 261 -4.00 29.97 -7.40
CA ASP A 261 -2.55 29.86 -7.19
C ASP A 261 -2.11 30.30 -5.77
N ASN A 262 -2.84 31.21 -5.12
CA ASN A 262 -2.56 31.66 -3.75
C ASN A 262 -3.37 30.91 -2.67
N TYR A 263 -4.42 30.18 -3.05
CA TYR A 263 -5.28 29.45 -2.14
C TYR A 263 -5.87 28.21 -2.81
N LYS A 264 -5.63 27.04 -2.21
CA LYS A 264 -6.23 25.78 -2.64
C LYS A 264 -7.00 25.17 -1.49
N ALA A 265 -8.17 24.64 -1.80
CA ALA A 265 -9.02 23.99 -0.82
C ALA A 265 -9.75 22.79 -1.42
N ILE A 266 -9.90 21.73 -0.64
CA ILE A 266 -10.82 20.62 -0.86
C ILE A 266 -11.53 20.34 0.46
N ASN A 267 -12.74 20.86 0.59
CA ASN A 267 -13.54 20.73 1.80
C ASN A 267 -14.81 19.96 1.47
N TYR A 268 -15.21 19.00 2.30
CA TYR A 268 -16.39 18.20 2.04
C TYR A 268 -17.06 17.67 3.31
N LEU A 269 -18.35 17.41 3.17
CA LEU A 269 -19.18 16.69 4.12
C LEU A 269 -19.72 15.45 3.43
N LYS A 270 -19.47 14.28 4.00
CA LYS A 270 -20.02 13.00 3.51
C LYS A 270 -20.77 12.29 4.61
N GLY A 271 -21.85 11.60 4.24
CA GLY A 271 -22.58 10.74 5.16
C GLY A 271 -23.33 9.67 4.41
N ASN A 272 -23.27 8.43 4.91
CA ASN A 272 -24.01 7.34 4.30
C ASN A 272 -24.25 6.19 5.30
N ASN A 273 -25.19 5.32 4.92
CA ASN A 273 -25.43 4.04 5.56
C ASN A 273 -25.55 2.89 4.52
N THR A 274 -24.76 2.98 3.47
CA THR A 274 -24.82 2.09 2.28
C THR A 274 -23.68 1.08 2.19
N GLY A 275 -22.89 0.94 3.27
CA GLY A 275 -21.70 0.09 3.28
C GLY A 275 -20.44 0.77 2.74
N ASN A 276 -20.50 2.03 2.31
CA ASN A 276 -19.31 2.77 1.90
C ASN A 276 -18.57 3.30 3.15
N ASP A 277 -17.36 2.84 3.37
CA ASP A 277 -16.53 3.30 4.49
C ASP A 277 -15.81 4.61 4.16
N VAL A 278 -16.32 5.71 4.70
CA VAL A 278 -15.71 7.05 4.50
C VAL A 278 -14.32 7.20 5.14
N ARG A 279 -13.93 6.29 6.05
CA ARG A 279 -12.58 6.31 6.66
C ARG A 279 -11.48 6.03 5.63
N GLN A 280 -11.78 5.25 4.58
CA GLN A 280 -10.80 4.95 3.53
C GLN A 280 -10.31 6.20 2.80
N GLU A 281 -11.08 7.29 2.83
CA GLU A 281 -10.65 8.55 2.19
C GLU A 281 -9.57 9.28 2.98
N VAL A 282 -9.52 9.08 4.30
CA VAL A 282 -8.57 9.76 5.19
C VAL A 282 -7.41 8.86 5.62
N VAL A 283 -7.26 7.70 4.98
CA VAL A 283 -6.13 6.79 5.20
C VAL A 283 -4.82 7.45 4.76
N SER A 284 -3.81 7.30 5.58
CA SER A 284 -2.42 7.67 5.27
C SER A 284 -1.77 6.59 4.39
N HIS A 285 -1.25 6.97 3.22
CA HIS A 285 -0.64 6.03 2.26
C HIS A 285 0.88 5.85 2.45
N ASN A 286 1.53 6.74 3.22
CA ASN A 286 2.97 6.72 3.45
C ASN A 286 3.32 6.52 4.93
N VAL A 287 2.42 5.92 5.72
CA VAL A 287 2.61 5.75 7.16
C VAL A 287 3.86 4.95 7.50
N ALA A 288 4.20 3.92 6.71
CA ALA A 288 5.38 3.10 6.95
C ALA A 288 6.69 3.91 6.79
N ASP A 289 6.78 4.73 5.74
CA ASP A 289 7.93 5.62 5.51
C ASP A 289 8.02 6.70 6.61
N TYR A 290 6.87 7.23 7.02
CA TYR A 290 6.79 8.18 8.12
C TYR A 290 7.28 7.57 9.44
N LEU A 291 6.77 6.39 9.85
CA LEU A 291 7.19 5.70 11.07
C LEU A 291 8.68 5.33 11.03
N GLN A 292 9.20 4.91 9.88
CA GLN A 292 10.63 4.64 9.71
C GLN A 292 11.49 5.90 9.90
N ARG A 293 11.01 7.06 9.42
CA ARG A 293 11.71 8.34 9.54
C ARG A 293 11.75 8.83 10.98
N ILE A 294 10.60 8.78 11.69
CA ILE A 294 10.54 9.24 13.09
C ILE A 294 11.12 8.22 14.07
N ASP A 295 11.20 6.94 13.69
CA ASP A 295 11.74 5.82 14.50
C ASP A 295 11.03 5.70 15.87
N ASN A 296 9.71 5.90 15.90
CA ASN A 296 8.88 5.84 17.11
C ASN A 296 8.07 4.53 17.14
N ASP A 297 8.21 3.78 18.21
CA ASP A 297 7.39 2.60 18.49
C ASP A 297 6.18 3.03 19.34
N VAL A 298 5.07 3.38 18.70
CA VAL A 298 3.81 3.67 19.39
C VAL A 298 3.24 2.36 19.93
N PRO A 299 2.80 2.30 21.21
CA PRO A 299 2.15 1.11 21.75
C PRO A 299 0.94 0.68 20.91
N ALA A 300 0.77 -0.62 20.75
CA ALA A 300 -0.41 -1.16 20.09
C ALA A 300 -1.57 -1.28 21.09
N THR A 301 -2.80 -1.19 20.59
CA THR A 301 -4.01 -1.54 21.36
C THR A 301 -3.90 -2.96 21.92
N VAL A 302 -4.06 -3.12 23.22
CA VAL A 302 -3.84 -4.40 23.93
C VAL A 302 -5.13 -5.19 24.05
N LEU A 303 -6.26 -4.51 24.25
CA LEU A 303 -7.55 -5.15 24.51
C LEU A 303 -8.40 -5.25 23.24
N SER A 304 -9.22 -6.28 23.16
CA SER A 304 -10.19 -6.46 22.07
C SER A 304 -11.50 -7.07 22.57
N LEU A 305 -12.56 -7.00 21.77
CA LEU A 305 -13.82 -7.73 21.98
C LEU A 305 -13.77 -9.18 21.47
N GLY A 306 -12.62 -9.63 21.00
CA GLY A 306 -12.44 -10.83 20.19
C GLY A 306 -12.39 -10.44 18.69
N ALA A 307 -11.61 -11.16 17.92
CA ALA A 307 -11.36 -10.83 16.51
C ALA A 307 -12.36 -11.52 15.59
N MET A 308 -13.20 -10.76 14.92
CA MET A 308 -13.83 -11.20 13.69
C MET A 308 -12.74 -11.34 12.60
N THR A 309 -12.63 -12.49 12.00
CA THR A 309 -11.85 -12.62 10.77
C THR A 309 -12.50 -11.79 9.68
N THR A 310 -11.72 -10.97 8.96
CA THR A 310 -12.26 -10.16 7.87
C THR A 310 -12.67 -11.07 6.71
N PRO A 311 -13.95 -11.06 6.25
CA PRO A 311 -14.36 -11.89 5.13
C PRO A 311 -13.64 -11.46 3.84
N ALA A 312 -13.35 -12.42 2.97
CA ALA A 312 -12.75 -12.17 1.67
C ALA A 312 -13.77 -11.56 0.67
N LEU A 313 -14.49 -10.54 1.11
CA LEU A 313 -15.50 -9.79 0.37
C LEU A 313 -15.05 -8.33 0.25
N GLU A 314 -15.53 -7.63 -0.79
CA GLU A 314 -15.45 -6.17 -0.81
C GLU A 314 -16.16 -5.59 0.42
N LEU A 315 -15.57 -4.56 1.04
CA LEU A 315 -16.04 -4.02 2.32
C LEU A 315 -17.52 -3.63 2.32
N ASN A 316 -17.99 -3.05 1.22
CA ASN A 316 -19.39 -2.65 1.05
C ASN A 316 -20.39 -3.83 1.06
N ARG A 317 -19.94 -5.08 0.94
CA ARG A 317 -20.78 -6.27 0.98
C ARG A 317 -21.17 -6.66 2.40
N TYR A 318 -20.35 -6.33 3.40
CA TYR A 318 -20.57 -6.77 4.79
C TYR A 318 -20.56 -5.63 5.81
N LEU A 319 -20.23 -4.41 5.43
CA LEU A 319 -20.24 -3.26 6.33
C LEU A 319 -21.66 -2.72 6.51
N PHE A 320 -22.15 -2.74 7.74
CA PHE A 320 -23.29 -1.95 8.19
C PHE A 320 -22.76 -0.70 8.88
N ASN A 321 -22.94 0.46 8.28
CA ASN A 321 -22.44 1.73 8.80
C ASN A 321 -23.56 2.78 8.94
N GLN A 322 -23.30 3.81 9.74
CA GLN A 322 -24.01 5.09 9.77
C GLN A 322 -22.92 6.16 9.96
N SER A 323 -22.32 6.57 8.87
CA SER A 323 -21.11 7.39 8.88
C SER A 323 -21.40 8.83 8.57
N GLY A 324 -20.66 9.74 9.22
CA GLY A 324 -20.57 11.16 8.89
C GLY A 324 -19.10 11.61 8.95
N LEU A 325 -18.62 12.28 7.90
CA LEU A 325 -17.24 12.79 7.78
C LEU A 325 -17.29 14.24 7.32
N LEU A 326 -16.80 15.16 8.16
CA LEU A 326 -16.43 16.51 7.77
C LEU A 326 -14.93 16.57 7.56
N ASN A 327 -14.48 17.01 6.39
CA ASN A 327 -13.05 17.07 6.05
C ASN A 327 -12.71 18.44 5.46
N LEU A 328 -11.66 19.08 6.01
CA LEU A 328 -11.20 20.43 5.67
C LEU A 328 -9.72 20.38 5.32
N ASN A 329 -9.40 20.63 4.04
CA ASN A 329 -8.04 20.68 3.55
C ASN A 329 -7.81 22.01 2.85
N ASN A 330 -6.96 22.83 3.42
CA ASN A 330 -6.71 24.19 2.97
C ASN A 330 -5.20 24.47 2.88
N LEU A 331 -4.74 25.03 1.77
CA LEU A 331 -3.36 25.45 1.54
C LEU A 331 -3.35 26.91 1.11
N ILE A 332 -2.62 27.72 1.85
CA ILE A 332 -2.47 29.15 1.66
C ILE A 332 -1.01 29.45 1.30
N ASN A 333 -0.78 30.04 0.14
CA ASN A 333 0.51 30.58 -0.25
C ASN A 333 0.66 31.98 0.38
N LEU A 334 1.30 32.07 1.56
CA LEU A 334 1.50 33.32 2.31
C LEU A 334 2.42 34.29 1.55
N LYS A 335 3.47 33.75 0.94
CA LYS A 335 4.44 34.43 0.07
C LYS A 335 4.96 33.41 -0.95
N LYS A 336 5.73 33.88 -1.95
CA LYS A 336 6.44 32.98 -2.88
C LYS A 336 7.27 31.96 -2.08
N ASN A 337 7.00 30.67 -2.28
CA ASN A 337 7.69 29.55 -1.60
C ASN A 337 7.46 29.44 -0.08
N VAL A 338 6.41 30.08 0.46
CA VAL A 338 6.01 29.97 1.86
C VAL A 338 4.55 29.56 1.92
N GLN A 339 4.27 28.39 2.43
CA GLN A 339 2.95 27.78 2.45
C GLN A 339 2.53 27.45 3.87
N LEU A 340 1.28 27.74 4.18
CA LEU A 340 0.59 27.22 5.35
C LEU A 340 -0.49 26.24 4.87
N ARG A 341 -0.44 25.01 5.36
CA ARG A 341 -1.42 23.97 5.11
C ARG A 341 -2.13 23.61 6.40
N VAL A 342 -3.46 23.48 6.33
CA VAL A 342 -4.31 23.05 7.42
C VAL A 342 -5.17 21.89 6.92
N ASN A 343 -4.99 20.72 7.52
CA ASN A 343 -5.79 19.53 7.26
C ASN A 343 -6.50 19.15 8.57
N ALA A 344 -7.83 19.05 8.54
CA ALA A 344 -8.59 18.66 9.70
C ALA A 344 -9.79 17.80 9.27
N TYR A 345 -10.12 16.78 10.06
CA TYR A 345 -11.38 16.08 9.88
C TYR A 345 -12.00 15.64 11.21
N TYR A 346 -13.31 15.52 11.17
CA TYR A 346 -14.09 14.86 12.20
C TYR A 346 -14.94 13.77 11.56
N LEU A 347 -14.82 12.57 12.10
CA LEU A 347 -15.57 11.40 11.69
C LEU A 347 -16.38 10.86 12.85
N HIS A 348 -17.66 10.66 12.63
CA HIS A 348 -18.55 9.90 13.48
C HIS A 348 -19.08 8.68 12.71
N ASP A 349 -19.05 7.51 13.33
CA ASP A 349 -19.64 6.31 12.71
C ASP A 349 -20.35 5.43 13.74
N THR A 350 -21.28 4.64 13.26
CA THR A 350 -21.84 3.50 13.98
C THR A 350 -21.77 2.29 13.05
N GLN A 351 -20.99 1.28 13.44
CA GLN A 351 -20.83 0.05 12.66
C GLN A 351 -21.43 -1.13 13.41
N LEU A 352 -22.16 -1.97 12.68
CA LEU A 352 -22.70 -3.23 13.21
C LEU A 352 -22.01 -4.40 12.52
N GLN A 353 -21.73 -5.45 13.30
CA GLN A 353 -21.16 -6.69 12.81
C GLN A 353 -21.85 -7.86 13.51
N ASP A 354 -22.49 -8.70 12.73
CA ASP A 354 -23.15 -9.91 13.22
C ASP A 354 -22.50 -11.12 12.56
N TYR A 355 -21.92 -11.99 13.37
CA TYR A 355 -21.27 -13.19 12.87
C TYR A 355 -21.32 -14.35 13.88
N SER A 356 -21.18 -15.57 13.38
CA SER A 356 -20.85 -16.76 14.15
C SER A 356 -19.54 -17.34 13.65
N GLN A 357 -18.76 -17.92 14.56
CA GLN A 357 -17.46 -18.49 14.24
C GLN A 357 -17.26 -19.79 15.03
N GLN A 358 -16.84 -20.84 14.33
CA GLN A 358 -16.28 -22.04 14.92
C GLN A 358 -14.79 -22.05 14.70
N THR A 359 -14.02 -22.07 15.76
CA THR A 359 -12.56 -22.20 15.73
C THR A 359 -12.20 -23.61 16.16
N THR A 360 -11.52 -24.36 15.28
CA THR A 360 -10.98 -25.69 15.55
C THR A 360 -9.46 -25.63 15.59
N ILE A 361 -8.87 -25.93 16.73
CA ILE A 361 -7.42 -25.96 16.94
C ILE A 361 -7.00 -27.42 17.07
N LEU A 362 -6.13 -27.86 16.18
CA LEU A 362 -5.66 -29.23 16.11
C LEU A 362 -4.33 -29.35 16.88
N LEU A 363 -4.37 -30.00 18.00
CA LEU A 363 -3.23 -30.26 18.88
C LEU A 363 -2.79 -31.71 18.77
N PRO A 364 -1.53 -32.04 19.04
CA PRO A 364 -1.10 -33.45 19.09
C PRO A 364 -1.94 -34.28 20.08
N GLY A 365 -2.76 -35.18 19.56
CA GLY A 365 -3.63 -36.08 20.37
C GLY A 365 -4.90 -35.43 20.93
N ASP A 366 -5.19 -34.16 20.61
CA ASP A 366 -6.38 -33.44 21.08
C ASP A 366 -6.93 -32.49 20.05
N THR A 367 -8.17 -32.06 20.17
CA THR A 367 -8.79 -31.04 19.33
C THR A 367 -9.65 -30.12 20.19
N VAL A 368 -9.28 -28.87 20.25
CA VAL A 368 -10.04 -27.83 20.96
C VAL A 368 -10.97 -27.12 19.99
N ARG A 369 -12.23 -26.94 20.37
CA ARG A 369 -13.24 -26.23 19.59
C ARG A 369 -13.85 -25.09 20.39
N TYR A 370 -14.07 -23.97 19.75
CA TYR A 370 -14.81 -22.83 20.29
C TYR A 370 -15.92 -22.46 19.31
N ASN A 371 -17.15 -22.35 19.80
CA ASN A 371 -18.28 -21.84 19.06
C ASN A 371 -18.68 -20.49 19.64
N GLU A 372 -18.72 -19.48 18.80
CA GLU A 372 -18.96 -18.10 19.18
C GLU A 372 -20.02 -17.48 18.25
N THR A 373 -20.96 -16.73 18.82
CA THR A 373 -21.82 -15.84 18.06
C THR A 373 -21.70 -14.47 18.66
N GLN A 374 -21.40 -13.45 17.83
CA GLN A 374 -21.20 -12.09 18.29
C GLN A 374 -22.10 -11.12 17.54
N HIS A 375 -22.68 -10.18 18.31
CA HIS A 375 -23.41 -9.02 17.82
C HIS A 375 -22.69 -7.77 18.29
N ASN A 376 -21.88 -7.19 17.43
CA ASN A 376 -21.00 -6.06 17.76
C ASN A 376 -21.55 -4.75 17.24
N ARG A 377 -21.36 -3.70 18.04
CA ARG A 377 -21.65 -2.32 17.68
C ARG A 377 -20.48 -1.44 18.06
N PHE A 378 -19.83 -0.84 17.07
CA PHE A 378 -18.70 0.08 17.24
C PHE A 378 -19.19 1.53 17.01
N ARG A 379 -18.73 2.44 17.86
CA ARG A 379 -19.05 3.87 17.76
C ARG A 379 -17.76 4.69 17.90
N PRO A 380 -16.99 4.84 16.82
CA PRO A 380 -15.85 5.72 16.79
C PRO A 380 -16.25 7.17 16.54
N ASP A 381 -15.69 8.08 17.34
CA ASP A 381 -15.60 9.51 17.13
C ASP A 381 -14.13 9.85 16.94
N ILE A 382 -13.72 10.32 15.77
CA ILE A 382 -12.31 10.58 15.43
C ILE A 382 -12.14 12.03 15.03
N PHE A 383 -11.22 12.71 15.68
CA PHE A 383 -10.80 14.06 15.37
C PHE A 383 -9.33 14.07 14.99
N HIS A 384 -9.00 14.68 13.86
CA HIS A 384 -7.65 14.87 13.37
C HIS A 384 -7.41 16.32 12.99
N THR A 385 -6.27 16.88 13.35
CA THR A 385 -5.84 18.17 12.83
C THR A 385 -4.34 18.22 12.65
N GLN A 386 -3.92 18.81 11.53
CA GLN A 386 -2.53 18.98 11.17
C GLN A 386 -2.30 20.39 10.61
N PHE A 387 -1.34 21.10 11.19
CA PHE A 387 -0.84 22.38 10.70
C PHE A 387 0.56 22.16 10.15
N THR A 388 0.81 22.59 8.91
CA THR A 388 2.12 22.50 8.27
C THR A 388 2.56 23.86 7.77
N LEU A 389 3.66 24.37 8.32
CA LEU A 389 4.35 25.53 7.80
C LEU A 389 5.52 25.08 6.94
N LYS A 390 5.49 25.37 5.64
CA LYS A 390 6.53 24.97 4.70
C LYS A 390 7.16 26.17 4.01
N VAL A 391 8.48 26.25 4.10
CA VAL A 391 9.31 27.21 3.34
C VAL A 391 10.21 26.43 2.40
N ASN A 392 10.08 26.62 1.09
CA ASN A 392 10.83 25.83 0.09
C ASN A 392 11.62 26.77 -0.85
N GLN A 393 12.75 27.26 -0.35
CA GLN A 393 13.66 28.17 -1.06
C GLN A 393 14.84 27.39 -1.69
N ASP A 394 15.54 28.00 -2.64
CA ASP A 394 16.71 27.38 -3.28
C ASP A 394 17.88 27.15 -2.32
N LYS A 395 18.00 27.98 -1.25
CA LYS A 395 19.10 27.92 -0.28
C LYS A 395 18.73 27.22 1.02
N TYR A 396 17.45 27.16 1.37
CA TYR A 396 16.98 26.49 2.57
C TYR A 396 15.54 25.98 2.42
N TYR A 397 15.26 24.95 3.17
CA TYR A 397 13.94 24.37 3.32
C TYR A 397 13.61 24.30 4.80
N LEU A 398 12.41 24.67 5.17
CA LEU A 398 11.87 24.48 6.51
C LEU A 398 10.50 23.82 6.39
N ASN A 399 10.29 22.81 7.19
CA ASN A 399 8.99 22.14 7.34
C ASN A 399 8.73 21.95 8.83
N ASP A 400 7.63 22.52 9.32
CA ASP A 400 7.19 22.40 10.71
C ASP A 400 5.75 21.88 10.70
N VAL A 401 5.55 20.70 11.27
CA VAL A 401 4.28 19.99 11.31
C VAL A 401 3.85 19.81 12.75
N LEU A 402 2.72 20.40 13.09
CA LEU A 402 2.01 20.17 14.35
C LEU A 402 0.81 19.26 14.07
N LEU A 403 0.71 18.15 14.79
CA LEU A 403 -0.34 17.15 14.61
C LEU A 403 -1.02 16.85 15.93
N MET A 404 -2.34 16.70 15.88
CA MET A 404 -3.15 16.20 16.98
C MET A 404 -4.20 15.22 16.44
N ASP A 405 -4.20 14.01 16.98
CA ASP A 405 -5.23 12.99 16.76
C ASP A 405 -5.88 12.69 18.10
N TYR A 406 -7.20 12.62 18.10
CA TYR A 406 -7.99 12.17 19.22
C TYR A 406 -9.10 11.26 18.74
N SER A 407 -9.27 10.12 19.39
CA SER A 407 -10.41 9.24 19.11
C SER A 407 -11.10 8.87 20.43
N HIS A 408 -12.42 8.75 20.36
CA HIS A 408 -13.23 8.17 21.40
C HIS A 408 -14.06 7.05 20.80
N THR A 409 -13.73 5.81 21.15
CA THR A 409 -14.46 4.64 20.63
C THR A 409 -15.12 3.90 21.78
N THR A 410 -16.43 3.73 21.71
CA THR A 410 -17.16 2.82 22.60
C THR A 410 -17.75 1.69 21.78
N SER A 411 -17.33 0.48 22.08
CA SER A 411 -17.74 -0.73 21.40
C SER A 411 -18.54 -1.64 22.35
N TYR A 412 -19.63 -2.18 21.84
CA TYR A 412 -20.50 -3.10 22.57
C TYR A 412 -20.52 -4.42 21.84
N SER A 413 -20.49 -5.53 22.60
CA SER A 413 -20.64 -6.88 22.04
C SER A 413 -21.56 -7.72 22.92
N LYS A 414 -22.47 -8.44 22.29
CA LYS A 414 -23.17 -9.58 22.91
C LYS A 414 -22.51 -10.84 22.35
N LEU A 415 -21.77 -11.51 23.20
CA LEU A 415 -21.06 -12.74 22.88
C LEU A 415 -21.80 -13.92 23.48
N ASN A 416 -22.18 -14.87 22.64
CA ASN A 416 -22.64 -16.19 23.07
C ASN A 416 -21.54 -17.21 22.77
N THR A 417 -21.15 -17.97 23.78
CA THR A 417 -20.25 -19.13 23.67
C THR A 417 -21.01 -20.40 24.00
N ASP A 418 -20.36 -21.56 23.86
CA ASP A 418 -20.97 -22.85 24.26
C ASP A 418 -21.47 -22.90 25.71
N SER A 419 -20.88 -22.09 26.61
CA SER A 419 -21.12 -22.14 28.06
C SER A 419 -21.68 -20.83 28.65
N SER A 420 -21.63 -19.72 27.96
CA SER A 420 -21.91 -18.41 28.59
C SER A 420 -22.43 -17.38 27.59
N MET A 421 -23.28 -16.49 28.07
CA MET A 421 -23.64 -15.25 27.39
C MET A 421 -22.97 -14.09 28.12
N ILE A 422 -22.16 -13.31 27.39
CA ILE A 422 -21.34 -12.24 27.95
C ILE A 422 -21.63 -10.95 27.17
N ASN A 423 -22.06 -9.90 27.89
CA ASN A 423 -22.10 -8.55 27.33
C ASN A 423 -20.75 -7.91 27.57
N GLN A 424 -20.11 -7.42 26.52
CA GLN A 424 -18.82 -6.75 26.58
C GLN A 424 -18.99 -5.27 26.23
N VAL A 425 -18.34 -4.40 26.97
CA VAL A 425 -18.20 -2.97 26.66
C VAL A 425 -16.71 -2.65 26.62
N PHE A 426 -16.23 -2.22 25.49
CA PHE A 426 -14.84 -1.80 25.31
C PHE A 426 -14.78 -0.30 24.98
N LYS A 427 -13.99 0.43 25.76
CA LYS A 427 -13.71 1.84 25.54
C LYS A 427 -12.23 2.00 25.23
N ASP A 428 -11.97 2.72 24.16
CA ASP A 428 -10.66 3.01 23.63
C ASP A 428 -10.56 4.49 23.25
N ASN A 429 -9.60 5.20 23.84
CA ASN A 429 -9.52 6.67 23.76
C ASN A 429 -8.08 7.13 23.44
N PRO A 430 -7.52 6.80 22.27
CA PRO A 430 -6.18 7.25 21.90
C PRO A 430 -6.12 8.77 21.72
N LEU A 431 -5.07 9.35 22.27
CA LEU A 431 -4.64 10.74 22.07
C LEU A 431 -3.19 10.72 21.57
N ASN A 432 -2.94 11.36 20.43
CA ASN A 432 -1.63 11.58 19.88
C ASN A 432 -1.41 13.07 19.62
N PHE A 433 -0.33 13.60 20.15
CA PHE A 433 0.11 14.96 19.91
C PHE A 433 1.57 14.93 19.50
N SER A 434 1.94 15.56 18.37
CA SER A 434 3.32 15.59 17.92
C SER A 434 3.68 16.88 17.21
N ASN A 435 4.98 17.22 17.29
CA ASN A 435 5.59 18.23 16.44
C ASN A 435 6.80 17.64 15.71
N GLU A 436 6.87 17.85 14.41
CA GLU A 436 7.98 17.47 13.55
C GLU A 436 8.56 18.71 12.88
N PHE A 437 9.79 19.04 13.21
CA PHE A 437 10.54 20.16 12.66
C PHE A 437 11.70 19.65 11.81
N ASN A 438 11.82 20.14 10.59
CA ASN A 438 12.92 19.84 9.68
C ASN A 438 13.44 21.12 9.02
N LEU A 439 14.72 21.41 9.20
CA LEU A 439 15.43 22.52 8.58
C LEU A 439 16.60 22.01 7.76
N ILE A 440 16.58 22.24 6.45
CA ILE A 440 17.66 21.90 5.53
C ILE A 440 18.24 23.19 4.93
N LYS A 441 19.55 23.34 4.96
CA LYS A 441 20.24 24.53 4.44
C LYS A 441 21.45 24.16 3.59
N SER A 442 21.58 24.79 2.42
CA SER A 442 22.77 24.70 1.59
C SER A 442 23.83 25.71 2.07
N LEU A 443 25.05 25.25 2.26
CA LEU A 443 26.22 26.04 2.62
C LEU A 443 26.90 26.62 1.37
N LYS A 444 27.83 27.58 1.55
CA LYS A 444 28.57 28.19 0.45
C LYS A 444 29.37 27.19 -0.38
N SER A 445 29.84 26.09 0.25
CA SER A 445 30.56 24.97 -0.37
C SER A 445 29.65 23.99 -1.13
N ASN A 446 28.38 24.31 -1.34
CA ASN A 446 27.34 23.42 -1.89
C ASN A 446 26.95 22.22 -0.99
N ASN A 447 27.62 22.06 0.14
CA ASN A 447 27.27 21.05 1.13
C ASN A 447 25.91 21.38 1.77
N ILE A 448 25.26 20.39 2.34
CA ILE A 448 23.95 20.51 2.93
C ILE A 448 24.02 20.14 4.40
N ILE A 449 23.42 20.96 5.25
CA ILE A 449 23.19 20.66 6.65
C ILE A 449 21.69 20.51 6.89
N GLU A 450 21.31 19.51 7.68
CA GLU A 450 19.95 19.25 8.07
C GLU A 450 19.85 19.14 9.59
N ALA A 451 18.90 19.85 10.17
CA ALA A 451 18.54 19.74 11.58
C ALA A 451 17.10 19.24 11.68
N TYR A 452 16.91 18.18 12.41
CA TYR A 452 15.63 17.53 12.60
C TYR A 452 15.30 17.38 14.08
N SER A 453 14.05 17.63 14.44
CA SER A 453 13.51 17.41 15.76
C SER A 453 12.10 16.84 15.67
N TYR A 454 11.85 15.79 16.41
CA TYR A 454 10.53 15.22 16.60
C TYR A 454 10.26 15.05 18.09
N ILE A 455 9.08 15.46 18.53
CA ILE A 455 8.59 15.25 19.89
C ILE A 455 7.15 14.81 19.83
N SER A 456 6.76 13.81 20.63
CA SER A 456 5.38 13.37 20.71
C SER A 456 4.99 12.89 22.09
N TYR A 457 3.69 12.99 22.34
CA TYR A 457 3.00 12.36 23.46
C TYR A 457 1.88 11.49 22.88
N PHE A 458 1.84 10.24 23.30
CA PHE A 458 0.78 9.29 22.96
C PHE A 458 0.22 8.67 24.23
N ALA A 459 -1.09 8.52 24.34
CA ALA A 459 -1.74 7.76 25.40
C ALA A 459 -3.01 7.10 24.85
N GLU A 460 -3.24 5.85 25.22
CA GLU A 460 -4.39 5.05 24.81
C GLU A 460 -4.95 4.33 26.06
N PRO A 461 -5.78 5.02 26.88
CA PRO A 461 -6.43 4.36 28.00
C PRO A 461 -7.54 3.43 27.47
N GLU A 462 -7.36 2.15 27.76
CA GLU A 462 -8.26 1.07 27.37
C GLU A 462 -9.01 0.53 28.59
N ASN A 463 -10.32 0.31 28.45
CA ASN A 463 -11.15 -0.29 29.48
C ASN A 463 -12.12 -1.29 28.84
N ARG A 464 -12.11 -2.54 29.30
CA ARG A 464 -13.07 -3.55 28.90
C ARG A 464 -13.82 -4.10 30.10
N VAL A 465 -15.17 -4.13 29.99
CA VAL A 465 -16.08 -4.65 30.99
C VAL A 465 -16.84 -5.84 30.40
N ASN A 466 -16.81 -6.99 31.05
CA ASN A 466 -17.55 -8.19 30.69
C ASN A 466 -18.59 -8.50 31.79
N ALA A 467 -19.84 -8.68 31.43
CA ALA A 467 -20.94 -8.95 32.34
C ALA A 467 -21.96 -9.93 31.73
N PRO A 468 -22.54 -10.89 32.51
CA PRO A 468 -22.18 -11.20 33.90
C PRO A 468 -20.79 -11.79 34.01
N GLY A 469 -20.33 -12.03 35.25
CA GLY A 469 -19.10 -12.79 35.52
C GLY A 469 -19.17 -14.19 34.94
N TYR A 470 -18.05 -14.72 34.53
CA TYR A 470 -17.89 -16.04 33.91
C TYR A 470 -16.55 -16.64 34.38
N ASN A 471 -16.36 -17.97 34.20
CA ASN A 471 -15.14 -18.68 34.63
C ASN A 471 -14.78 -18.41 36.10
N GLU A 472 -15.77 -18.52 37.01
CA GLU A 472 -15.64 -18.15 38.41
C GLU A 472 -14.49 -18.91 39.10
N ALA A 473 -14.23 -20.16 38.69
CA ALA A 473 -13.11 -20.95 39.18
C ALA A 473 -11.74 -20.28 38.92
N ILE A 474 -11.63 -19.56 37.84
CA ILE A 474 -10.39 -18.91 37.40
C ILE A 474 -10.27 -17.49 38.02
N PHE A 475 -11.35 -16.71 37.99
CA PHE A 475 -11.29 -15.28 38.31
C PHE A 475 -11.79 -14.94 39.71
N ASN A 476 -12.63 -15.78 40.35
CA ASN A 476 -13.25 -15.43 41.63
C ASN A 476 -13.44 -16.63 42.59
N LYS A 477 -12.53 -17.61 42.60
CA LYS A 477 -12.52 -18.72 43.57
C LYS A 477 -13.85 -19.50 43.61
N ASN A 478 -14.50 -19.75 42.51
CA ASN A 478 -15.82 -20.38 42.34
C ASN A 478 -16.99 -19.56 42.95
N ILE A 479 -16.82 -18.25 43.20
CA ILE A 479 -17.88 -17.38 43.70
C ILE A 479 -18.47 -16.62 42.51
N PRO A 480 -19.80 -16.67 42.27
CA PRO A 480 -20.42 -15.85 41.23
C PRO A 480 -20.24 -14.34 41.48
N TYR A 481 -19.98 -13.59 40.43
CA TYR A 481 -19.71 -12.17 40.50
C TYR A 481 -20.38 -11.40 39.35
N ALA A 482 -20.51 -10.08 39.49
CA ALA A 482 -21.28 -9.25 38.58
C ALA A 482 -20.51 -8.95 37.28
N GLN A 483 -19.24 -8.54 37.40
CA GLN A 483 -18.46 -8.05 36.23
C GLN A 483 -16.99 -8.37 36.36
N LEU A 484 -16.34 -8.54 35.21
CA LEU A 484 -14.89 -8.62 35.05
C LEU A 484 -14.41 -7.38 34.28
N VAL A 485 -13.49 -6.62 34.86
CA VAL A 485 -13.04 -5.34 34.30
C VAL A 485 -11.53 -5.36 34.10
N GLN A 486 -11.09 -5.25 32.86
CA GLN A 486 -9.68 -5.08 32.49
C GLN A 486 -9.40 -3.64 32.10
N ASN A 487 -8.41 -3.02 32.74
CA ASN A 487 -7.87 -1.71 32.38
C ASN A 487 -6.44 -1.87 31.87
N VAL A 488 -6.06 -1.11 30.86
CA VAL A 488 -4.68 -0.98 30.37
C VAL A 488 -4.43 0.46 29.94
N ASN A 489 -3.26 0.98 30.23
CA ASN A 489 -2.82 2.28 29.74
C ASN A 489 -1.31 2.33 29.60
N VAL A 490 -0.81 2.88 28.47
CA VAL A 490 0.63 2.97 28.17
C VAL A 490 0.98 4.38 27.67
N PRO A 491 0.89 5.43 28.54
CA PRO A 491 1.32 6.77 28.15
C PRO A 491 2.79 6.77 27.73
N THR A 492 3.07 7.40 26.60
CA THR A 492 4.37 7.40 25.94
C THR A 492 4.82 8.82 25.62
N TRP A 493 5.97 9.22 26.14
CA TRP A 493 6.72 10.38 25.67
C TRP A 493 7.86 9.93 24.77
N TYR A 494 8.02 10.59 23.62
CA TYR A 494 9.08 10.27 22.68
C TYR A 494 9.68 11.52 22.06
N THR A 495 11.01 11.51 21.89
CA THR A 495 11.71 12.52 21.09
C THR A 495 12.83 11.88 20.27
N ASN A 496 13.03 12.39 19.04
CA ASN A 496 14.13 12.01 18.16
C ASN A 496 14.72 13.27 17.51
N ASN A 497 16.01 13.49 17.73
CA ASN A 497 16.71 14.68 17.28
C ASN A 497 18.00 14.31 16.58
N TYR A 498 18.26 14.89 15.39
CA TYR A 498 19.52 14.64 14.68
C TYR A 498 20.02 15.86 13.93
N LEU A 499 21.30 15.82 13.66
CA LEU A 499 21.97 16.66 12.71
C LEU A 499 22.52 15.76 11.58
N SER A 500 22.38 16.23 10.35
CA SER A 500 22.92 15.54 9.17
C SER A 500 23.76 16.52 8.35
N PHE A 501 24.87 16.01 7.83
CA PHE A 501 25.76 16.73 6.93
C PHE A 501 25.93 15.94 5.64
N LYS A 502 25.61 16.57 4.49
CA LYS A 502 25.69 15.91 3.19
C LYS A 502 26.69 16.63 2.29
N ILE A 503 27.51 15.86 1.63
CA ILE A 503 28.51 16.29 0.65
C ILE A 503 28.07 15.79 -0.72
N PRO A 504 27.33 16.58 -1.49
CA PRO A 504 26.93 16.22 -2.84
C PRO A 504 28.14 16.08 -3.76
N SER A 505 28.13 15.03 -4.59
CA SER A 505 29.16 14.78 -5.58
C SER A 505 28.54 14.00 -6.75
N ASP A 506 29.04 14.24 -7.94
CA ASP A 506 28.62 13.51 -9.16
C ASP A 506 29.04 12.05 -9.13
N LEU A 507 30.09 11.71 -8.37
CA LEU A 507 30.58 10.35 -8.23
C LEU A 507 29.91 9.61 -7.06
N VAL A 508 29.99 10.16 -5.85
CA VAL A 508 29.39 9.56 -4.64
C VAL A 508 28.97 10.67 -3.70
N THR A 509 27.68 10.84 -3.51
CA THR A 509 27.14 11.70 -2.44
C THR A 509 27.32 11.02 -1.10
N GLN A 510 27.97 11.70 -0.17
CA GLN A 510 28.18 11.22 1.20
C GLN A 510 27.23 11.94 2.15
N SER A 511 26.62 11.18 3.05
CA SER A 511 25.72 11.73 4.08
C SER A 511 26.12 11.17 5.43
N PHE A 512 26.30 12.05 6.41
CA PHE A 512 26.60 11.68 7.79
C PHE A 512 25.52 12.23 8.67
N ARG A 513 24.92 11.37 9.50
CA ARG A 513 23.88 11.74 10.44
C ARG A 513 24.28 11.29 11.83
N THR A 514 24.07 12.14 12.84
CA THR A 514 24.21 11.77 14.24
C THR A 514 23.04 12.31 15.04
N GLY A 515 22.55 11.55 15.96
CA GLY A 515 21.37 11.91 16.70
C GLY A 515 21.15 11.08 17.96
N PHE A 516 20.06 11.43 18.64
CA PHE A 516 19.59 10.69 19.80
C PHE A 516 18.08 10.61 19.80
N SER A 517 17.54 9.55 20.41
CA SER A 517 16.13 9.44 20.76
C SER A 517 15.97 8.97 22.19
N VAL A 518 14.88 9.42 22.80
CA VAL A 518 14.48 9.01 24.15
C VAL A 518 12.99 8.68 24.12
N GLN A 519 12.63 7.50 24.64
CA GLN A 519 11.27 7.06 24.84
C GLN A 519 11.06 6.75 26.33
N SER A 520 10.00 7.28 26.90
CA SER A 520 9.58 7.02 28.28
C SER A 520 8.14 6.54 28.28
N GLN A 521 7.90 5.38 28.88
CA GLN A 521 6.60 4.74 28.94
C GLN A 521 6.32 4.20 30.34
N THR A 522 5.04 4.13 30.70
CA THR A 522 4.60 3.43 31.91
C THR A 522 3.39 2.56 31.55
N LEU A 523 3.53 1.25 31.56
CA LEU A 523 2.41 0.33 31.37
C LEU A 523 1.75 0.08 32.72
N THR A 524 0.48 0.45 32.82
CA THR A 524 -0.36 0.11 33.97
C THR A 524 -1.51 -0.77 33.51
N SER A 525 -1.73 -1.87 34.22
CA SER A 525 -2.90 -2.72 33.97
C SER A 525 -3.41 -3.38 35.25
N ALA A 526 -4.73 -3.63 35.28
CA ALA A 526 -5.36 -4.37 36.36
C ALA A 526 -6.61 -5.11 35.86
N LEU A 527 -6.75 -6.38 36.26
CA LEU A 527 -7.96 -7.18 36.07
C LEU A 527 -8.72 -7.23 37.39
N ASN A 528 -9.90 -6.62 37.40
CA ASN A 528 -10.74 -6.48 38.59
C ASN A 528 -12.02 -7.29 38.48
N VAL A 529 -12.43 -7.88 39.58
CA VAL A 529 -13.72 -8.53 39.76
C VAL A 529 -14.65 -7.60 40.55
N VAL A 530 -15.77 -7.27 39.97
CA VAL A 530 -16.85 -6.55 40.66
C VAL A 530 -17.81 -7.60 41.21
N GLN A 531 -17.91 -7.68 42.52
CA GLN A 531 -18.78 -8.62 43.21
C GLN A 531 -20.25 -8.19 43.09
N ASN A 532 -21.18 -9.10 43.41
CA ASN A 532 -22.61 -8.82 43.35
C ASN A 532 -23.06 -7.74 44.36
N ASN A 533 -22.27 -7.45 45.38
CA ASN A 533 -22.45 -6.34 46.33
C ASN A 533 -21.75 -5.03 45.90
N ASN A 534 -21.28 -4.94 44.67
CA ASN A 534 -20.51 -3.85 44.08
C ASN A 534 -19.09 -3.61 44.68
N SER A 535 -18.62 -4.48 45.57
CA SER A 535 -17.20 -4.40 45.99
C SER A 535 -16.28 -4.80 44.81
N ILE A 536 -15.13 -4.13 44.72
CA ILE A 536 -14.13 -4.33 43.66
C ILE A 536 -12.90 -4.97 44.28
N ASN A 537 -12.52 -6.11 43.76
CA ASN A 537 -11.33 -6.85 44.16
C ASN A 537 -10.45 -7.16 42.95
N LEU A 538 -9.15 -7.28 43.13
CA LEU A 538 -8.29 -7.86 42.09
C LEU A 538 -8.68 -9.32 41.82
N ALA A 539 -8.69 -9.73 40.54
CA ALA A 539 -8.89 -11.13 40.19
C ALA A 539 -7.78 -12.03 40.80
N SER A 540 -6.55 -11.52 40.79
CA SER A 540 -5.36 -12.14 41.39
C SER A 540 -4.25 -11.10 41.45
N ASP A 541 -3.32 -11.25 42.41
CA ASP A 541 -2.10 -10.44 42.49
C ASP A 541 -1.23 -10.60 41.22
N SER A 542 -1.40 -11.71 40.48
CA SER A 542 -0.74 -11.94 39.21
C SER A 542 -1.41 -11.29 38.00
N THR A 543 -2.39 -10.40 38.19
CA THR A 543 -3.14 -9.73 37.13
C THR A 543 -3.03 -8.19 37.15
N ILE A 544 -2.03 -7.69 37.84
CA ILE A 544 -1.71 -6.26 37.89
C ILE A 544 -0.30 -6.02 37.35
N ASN A 545 -0.09 -4.92 36.67
CA ASN A 545 1.21 -4.47 36.19
C ASN A 545 1.43 -2.98 36.46
N HIS A 546 2.69 -2.64 36.75
CA HIS A 546 3.17 -1.25 36.81
C HIS A 546 4.61 -1.17 36.30
N VAL A 547 4.75 -1.34 34.99
CA VAL A 547 6.06 -1.38 34.32
C VAL A 547 6.48 0.03 33.94
N ASN A 548 7.63 0.46 34.46
CA ASN A 548 8.32 1.66 34.00
C ASN A 548 9.33 1.26 32.93
N TRP A 549 9.39 2.01 31.84
CA TRP A 549 10.24 1.75 30.69
C TRP A 549 10.90 3.05 30.22
N THR A 550 12.21 2.98 29.99
CA THR A 550 12.95 4.07 29.37
C THR A 550 13.93 3.49 28.34
N LYS A 551 13.81 3.92 27.08
CA LYS A 551 14.70 3.57 25.97
C LYS A 551 15.46 4.82 25.55
N LYS A 552 16.77 4.79 25.68
CA LYS A 552 17.70 5.85 25.25
C LYS A 552 18.52 5.31 24.10
N LYS A 553 18.63 6.06 23.03
CA LYS A 553 19.36 5.66 21.83
C LYS A 553 20.24 6.81 21.37
N VAL A 554 21.51 6.54 21.12
CA VAL A 554 22.43 7.43 20.41
C VAL A 554 22.84 6.71 19.14
N TYR A 555 22.85 7.40 18.02
CA TYR A 555 23.16 6.80 16.74
C TYR A 555 24.01 7.68 15.86
N ALA A 556 24.80 7.04 15.01
CA ALA A 556 25.51 7.64 13.90
C ALA A 556 25.28 6.82 12.64
N GLU A 557 25.08 7.48 11.53
CA GLU A 557 24.81 6.82 10.24
C GLU A 557 25.69 7.46 9.17
N ALA A 558 26.35 6.63 8.38
CA ALA A 558 26.99 7.04 7.13
C ALA A 558 26.22 6.45 5.96
N ALA A 559 25.86 7.28 4.98
CA ALA A 559 25.21 6.84 3.75
C ALA A 559 26.01 7.31 2.54
N TYR A 560 26.13 6.43 1.56
CA TYR A 560 26.87 6.63 0.32
C TYR A 560 25.93 6.37 -0.87
N ASP A 561 25.63 7.42 -1.64
CA ASP A 561 24.78 7.34 -2.83
C ASP A 561 25.64 7.47 -4.08
N LEU A 562 25.66 6.42 -4.90
CA LEU A 562 26.29 6.40 -6.22
C LEU A 562 25.24 6.76 -7.27
N PRO A 563 25.30 7.98 -7.88
CA PRO A 563 24.27 8.51 -8.78
C PRO A 563 24.44 8.08 -10.25
N GLY A 564 25.18 7.02 -10.52
CA GLY A 564 25.48 6.59 -11.88
C GLY A 564 24.25 6.33 -12.75
N THR A 565 24.37 6.51 -14.05
CA THR A 565 23.29 6.27 -15.02
C THR A 565 23.04 4.78 -15.26
N ILE A 566 24.10 3.97 -15.25
CA ILE A 566 24.03 2.52 -15.44
C ILE A 566 23.91 1.81 -14.10
N LEU A 567 24.73 2.20 -13.12
CA LEU A 567 24.73 1.63 -11.78
C LEU A 567 24.39 2.72 -10.77
N LYS A 568 23.26 2.56 -10.10
CA LYS A 568 22.89 3.33 -8.93
C LYS A 568 23.00 2.45 -7.72
N ALA A 569 23.65 2.92 -6.67
CA ALA A 569 23.76 2.17 -5.43
C ALA A 569 23.58 3.11 -4.23
N ASN A 570 22.92 2.63 -3.21
CA ASN A 570 22.85 3.27 -1.90
C ASN A 570 23.35 2.27 -0.87
N LEU A 571 24.36 2.66 -0.11
CA LEU A 571 24.89 1.92 1.03
C LEU A 571 24.68 2.76 2.27
N THR A 572 23.94 2.24 3.26
CA THR A 572 23.69 2.92 4.53
C THR A 572 24.23 2.06 5.67
N LEU A 573 25.03 2.67 6.54
CA LEU A 573 25.76 2.03 7.62
C LEU A 573 25.39 2.69 8.96
N PRO A 574 24.26 2.36 9.56
CA PRO A 574 23.86 2.87 10.87
C PRO A 574 24.56 2.12 12.00
N LEU A 575 25.06 2.88 12.94
CA LEU A 575 25.62 2.42 14.22
C LEU A 575 24.71 2.96 15.32
N THR A 576 24.25 2.11 16.20
CA THR A 576 23.36 2.48 17.28
C THR A 576 23.85 1.92 18.60
N LEU A 577 23.98 2.79 19.59
CA LEU A 577 24.11 2.42 21.00
C LEU A 577 22.78 2.69 21.70
N GLN A 578 22.17 1.65 22.25
CA GLN A 578 20.85 1.70 22.84
C GLN A 578 20.91 1.14 24.25
N GLN A 579 20.32 1.89 25.19
CA GLN A 579 20.09 1.47 26.57
C GLN A 579 18.59 1.41 26.83
N ILE A 580 18.14 0.31 27.41
CA ILE A 580 16.74 0.10 27.81
C ILE A 580 16.74 -0.27 29.28
N ASP A 581 16.08 0.57 30.07
CA ASP A 581 15.86 0.34 31.48
C ASP A 581 14.38 0.05 31.70
N TYR A 582 14.05 -1.07 32.38
CA TYR A 582 12.68 -1.43 32.69
C TYR A 582 12.55 -2.07 34.07
N SER A 583 11.48 -1.70 34.77
CA SER A 583 11.24 -2.17 36.13
C SER A 583 9.76 -2.29 36.47
N ASP A 584 9.43 -3.29 37.28
CA ASP A 584 8.13 -3.42 37.92
C ASP A 584 8.37 -3.90 39.38
N GLY A 585 8.06 -3.03 40.33
CA GLY A 585 8.26 -3.34 41.76
C GLY A 585 7.40 -4.49 42.30
N LEU A 586 6.25 -4.77 41.62
CA LEU A 586 5.35 -5.85 42.01
C LEU A 586 5.96 -7.25 41.75
N TYR A 587 6.82 -7.33 40.76
CA TYR A 587 7.46 -8.60 40.35
C TYR A 587 8.96 -8.65 40.62
N THR A 588 9.49 -7.73 41.43
CA THR A 588 10.95 -7.57 41.66
C THR A 588 11.72 -7.50 40.34
N LEU A 589 11.09 -7.00 39.31
CA LEU A 589 11.69 -6.81 37.98
C LEU A 589 12.46 -5.49 37.98
N ASN A 590 13.76 -5.56 37.73
CA ASN A 590 14.62 -4.39 37.52
C ASN A 590 15.76 -4.79 36.61
N LYS A 591 15.71 -4.34 35.36
CA LYS A 591 16.64 -4.73 34.31
C LYS A 591 17.15 -3.51 33.57
N SER A 592 18.42 -3.56 33.20
CA SER A 592 19.05 -2.61 32.29
C SER A 592 19.77 -3.39 31.18
N LEU A 593 19.44 -3.08 29.95
CA LEU A 593 19.99 -3.72 28.76
C LEU A 593 20.70 -2.67 27.90
N THR A 594 21.99 -2.86 27.64
CA THR A 594 22.76 -2.04 26.72
C THR A 594 23.17 -2.87 25.53
N ARG A 595 22.89 -2.38 24.31
CA ARG A 595 23.24 -3.04 23.05
C ARG A 595 23.86 -2.07 22.07
N PHE A 596 24.87 -2.57 21.36
CA PHE A 596 25.44 -1.92 20.20
C PHE A 596 24.97 -2.67 18.96
N HIS A 597 24.37 -1.95 18.00
CA HIS A 597 23.87 -2.51 16.76
C HIS A 597 24.56 -1.88 15.55
N PHE A 598 24.81 -2.73 14.57
CA PHE A 598 25.21 -2.34 13.24
C PHE A 598 24.22 -2.96 12.24
N ASP A 599 23.44 -2.11 11.55
CA ASP A 599 22.29 -2.51 10.74
C ASP A 599 22.47 -2.09 9.26
N PRO A 600 23.46 -2.66 8.53
CA PRO A 600 23.80 -2.25 7.17
C PRO A 600 22.65 -2.51 6.20
N ARG A 601 22.49 -1.57 5.25
CA ARG A 601 21.50 -1.65 4.17
C ARG A 601 22.19 -1.36 2.85
N LEU A 602 21.96 -2.22 1.86
CA LEU A 602 22.46 -2.06 0.51
C LEU A 602 21.29 -2.13 -0.48
N ARG A 603 21.19 -1.12 -1.32
CA ARG A 603 20.26 -1.11 -2.47
C ARG A 603 21.08 -0.85 -3.72
N VAL A 604 20.91 -1.70 -4.73
CA VAL A 604 21.59 -1.55 -6.02
C VAL A 604 20.54 -1.60 -7.12
N LYS A 605 20.64 -0.68 -8.07
CA LYS A 605 19.88 -0.69 -9.33
C LYS A 605 20.88 -0.66 -10.49
N TYR A 606 20.85 -1.72 -11.29
CA TYR A 606 21.66 -1.84 -12.50
C TYR A 606 20.79 -1.70 -13.73
N GLN A 607 21.04 -0.67 -14.54
CA GLN A 607 20.33 -0.39 -15.76
C GLN A 607 20.88 -1.29 -16.86
N VAL A 608 20.10 -2.31 -17.26
CA VAL A 608 20.46 -3.27 -18.31
C VAL A 608 20.31 -2.65 -19.69
N SER A 609 19.29 -1.79 -19.86
CA SER A 609 19.03 -1.02 -21.07
C SER A 609 18.31 0.29 -20.69
N ALA A 610 18.01 1.15 -21.63
CA ALA A 610 17.28 2.41 -21.37
C ALA A 610 15.96 2.20 -20.58
N GLU A 611 15.33 1.03 -20.76
CA GLU A 611 14.01 0.76 -20.17
C GLU A 611 14.02 -0.36 -19.12
N ASN A 612 15.08 -1.20 -19.06
CA ASN A 612 15.13 -2.42 -18.25
C ASN A 612 16.18 -2.34 -17.17
N TYR A 613 15.86 -2.79 -15.96
CA TYR A 613 16.78 -2.74 -14.85
C TYR A 613 16.63 -3.92 -13.89
N LEU A 614 17.75 -4.27 -13.27
CA LEU A 614 17.85 -5.19 -12.15
C LEU A 614 17.92 -4.40 -10.84
N THR A 615 17.31 -4.93 -9.79
CA THR A 615 17.41 -4.41 -8.42
C THR A 615 17.93 -5.48 -7.49
N LEU A 616 18.78 -5.09 -6.55
CA LEU A 616 19.21 -5.91 -5.43
C LEU A 616 19.01 -5.10 -4.15
N LEU A 617 18.46 -5.73 -3.14
CA LEU A 617 18.27 -5.19 -1.80
C LEU A 617 18.83 -6.18 -0.80
N TYR A 618 19.64 -5.70 0.13
CA TYR A 618 20.02 -6.41 1.34
C TYR A 618 19.80 -5.50 2.54
N ASN A 619 19.17 -6.02 3.58
CA ASN A 619 18.92 -5.31 4.82
C ASN A 619 19.15 -6.26 5.99
N TYR A 620 20.04 -5.88 6.89
CA TYR A 620 20.22 -6.51 8.18
C TYR A 620 19.73 -5.57 9.26
N ARG A 621 18.87 -6.04 10.17
CA ARG A 621 18.29 -5.23 11.22
C ARG A 621 18.20 -5.98 12.52
N ASN A 622 18.75 -5.39 13.58
CA ASN A 622 18.51 -5.81 14.95
C ASN A 622 17.27 -5.09 15.50
N GLN A 623 16.40 -5.83 16.13
CA GLN A 623 15.21 -5.30 16.77
C GLN A 623 15.18 -5.78 18.21
N ILE A 624 14.93 -4.84 19.11
CA ILE A 624 14.65 -5.15 20.51
C ILE A 624 13.17 -4.94 20.74
N GLY A 625 12.56 -5.81 21.54
CA GLY A 625 11.14 -5.74 21.87
C GLY A 625 10.75 -4.46 22.58
N THR A 626 9.48 -4.31 22.81
CA THR A 626 8.80 -3.15 23.38
C THR A 626 8.36 -3.44 24.81
N ILE A 627 7.72 -2.47 25.47
CA ILE A 627 7.20 -2.61 26.82
C ILE A 627 6.19 -3.76 26.94
N GLU A 628 5.47 -4.08 25.88
CA GLU A 628 4.52 -5.20 25.85
C GLU A 628 5.20 -6.58 25.94
N ASN A 629 6.51 -6.66 25.73
CA ASN A 629 7.27 -7.90 25.86
C ASN A 629 7.81 -8.18 27.26
N VAL A 630 7.59 -7.30 28.24
CA VAL A 630 8.24 -7.42 29.56
C VAL A 630 7.31 -7.42 30.75
N TYR A 631 6.03 -7.09 30.61
CA TYR A 631 5.08 -7.17 31.72
C TYR A 631 4.87 -8.61 32.20
N ARG A 632 4.72 -8.80 33.51
CA ARG A 632 4.69 -10.13 34.17
C ARG A 632 3.30 -10.55 34.60
N GLY A 633 2.45 -9.60 34.96
CA GLY A 633 1.06 -9.87 35.32
C GLY A 633 0.22 -10.18 34.08
N TYR A 634 -0.69 -11.11 34.22
CA TYR A 634 -1.60 -11.48 33.13
C TYR A 634 -2.54 -10.34 32.78
N ILE A 635 -2.62 -10.01 31.49
CA ILE A 635 -3.63 -9.14 30.90
C ILE A 635 -4.62 -10.02 30.14
N LEU A 636 -5.92 -9.84 30.42
CA LEU A 636 -6.99 -10.50 29.68
C LEU A 636 -7.24 -9.69 28.40
N THR A 637 -6.58 -10.08 27.30
CA THR A 637 -6.60 -9.34 26.04
C THR A 637 -7.93 -9.43 25.29
N ASP A 638 -8.62 -10.55 25.40
CA ASP A 638 -10.01 -10.73 24.98
C ASP A 638 -10.74 -11.53 26.07
N TYR A 639 -11.99 -11.96 25.82
CA TYR A 639 -12.80 -12.63 26.84
C TYR A 639 -12.23 -13.97 27.31
N ARG A 640 -11.33 -14.61 26.56
CA ARG A 640 -10.73 -15.93 26.87
C ARG A 640 -9.21 -15.99 26.87
N THR A 641 -8.52 -14.91 26.40
CA THR A 641 -7.07 -14.92 26.24
C THR A 641 -6.38 -14.15 27.35
N LEU A 642 -5.66 -14.81 28.22
CA LEU A 642 -4.74 -14.27 29.19
C LEU A 642 -3.33 -14.31 28.62
N TYR A 643 -2.62 -13.19 28.66
CA TYR A 643 -1.25 -13.11 28.13
C TYR A 643 -0.31 -12.45 29.15
N ALA A 644 0.87 -13.02 29.31
CA ALA A 644 1.95 -12.49 30.15
C ALA A 644 3.32 -12.86 29.54
N ASN A 645 4.39 -12.32 30.11
CA ASN A 645 5.76 -12.66 29.72
C ASN A 645 6.51 -13.23 30.93
N SER A 646 7.32 -14.25 30.70
CA SER A 646 8.25 -14.80 31.71
C SER A 646 9.72 -14.69 31.27
N ALA A 647 9.97 -14.27 30.03
CA ALA A 647 11.29 -14.08 29.45
C ALA A 647 11.82 -12.66 29.69
N ASP A 648 13.10 -12.49 29.52
CA ASP A 648 13.72 -11.18 29.34
C ASP A 648 13.33 -10.60 27.98
N LEU A 649 13.72 -9.35 27.73
CA LEU A 649 13.34 -8.63 26.53
C LEU A 649 13.68 -9.40 25.25
N THR A 650 12.74 -9.45 24.33
CA THR A 650 12.90 -10.14 23.07
C THR A 650 13.92 -9.41 22.20
N GLU A 651 14.93 -10.13 21.74
CA GLU A 651 15.89 -9.66 20.75
C GLU A 651 15.69 -10.45 19.45
N ARG A 652 15.57 -9.74 18.33
CA ARG A 652 15.39 -10.32 16.99
C ARG A 652 16.43 -9.80 16.04
N GLN A 653 16.92 -10.70 15.18
CA GLN A 653 17.79 -10.38 14.05
C GLN A 653 17.04 -10.70 12.76
N ASN A 654 16.85 -9.70 11.93
CA ASN A 654 16.15 -9.83 10.66
C ASN A 654 17.14 -9.61 9.51
N GLN A 655 17.22 -10.60 8.61
CA GLN A 655 18.00 -10.57 7.39
C GLN A 655 17.07 -10.67 6.20
N LEU A 656 17.04 -9.63 5.39
CA LEU A 656 16.20 -9.56 4.20
C LEU A 656 17.08 -9.39 2.97
N ALA A 657 16.95 -10.30 2.01
CA ALA A 657 17.58 -10.22 0.72
C ALA A 657 16.50 -10.27 -0.38
N ALA A 658 16.58 -9.36 -1.34
CA ALA A 658 15.68 -9.36 -2.48
C ALA A 658 16.42 -9.07 -3.77
N VAL A 659 15.99 -9.74 -4.85
CA VAL A 659 16.43 -9.49 -6.21
C VAL A 659 15.19 -9.31 -7.11
N GLY A 660 15.24 -8.32 -7.97
CA GLY A 660 14.14 -8.03 -8.87
C GLY A 660 14.61 -7.65 -10.26
N PHE A 661 13.87 -8.04 -11.27
CA PHE A 661 14.07 -7.61 -12.65
C PHE A 661 12.81 -6.94 -13.18
N ASN A 662 12.98 -5.77 -13.80
CA ASN A 662 11.89 -4.98 -14.37
C ASN A 662 12.15 -4.78 -15.86
N TYR A 663 11.18 -5.19 -16.67
CA TYR A 663 11.14 -4.99 -18.11
C TYR A 663 10.05 -3.99 -18.47
N ARG A 664 10.42 -2.98 -19.25
CA ARG A 664 9.50 -1.95 -19.72
C ARG A 664 9.69 -1.75 -21.21
N LYS A 665 8.61 -1.70 -21.96
CA LYS A 665 8.62 -1.29 -23.37
C LYS A 665 7.48 -0.30 -23.58
N ALA A 666 7.77 0.96 -23.29
CA ALA A 666 6.77 2.04 -23.25
C ALA A 666 6.05 2.21 -24.58
N LEU A 667 6.74 2.08 -25.71
CA LEU A 667 6.14 2.20 -27.06
C LEU A 667 5.07 1.14 -27.37
N THR A 668 5.18 -0.05 -26.80
CA THR A 668 4.22 -1.15 -27.00
C THR A 668 3.33 -1.38 -25.80
N LEU A 669 3.45 -0.53 -24.76
CA LEU A 669 2.74 -0.64 -23.49
C LEU A 669 2.82 -2.07 -22.90
N PHE A 670 4.06 -2.64 -22.93
CA PHE A 670 4.35 -3.96 -22.39
C PHE A 670 5.30 -3.86 -21.21
N PHE A 671 4.84 -4.34 -20.06
CA PHE A 671 5.54 -4.28 -18.78
C PHE A 671 5.51 -5.65 -18.14
N TRP A 672 6.61 -6.09 -17.56
CA TRP A 672 6.63 -7.24 -16.67
C TRP A 672 7.74 -7.10 -15.64
N SER A 673 7.54 -7.72 -14.51
CA SER A 673 8.56 -7.79 -13.45
C SER A 673 8.52 -9.14 -12.75
N ILE A 674 9.66 -9.52 -12.22
CA ILE A 674 9.81 -10.66 -11.32
C ILE A 674 10.68 -10.23 -10.14
N ASN A 675 10.27 -10.62 -8.93
CA ASN A 675 10.98 -10.33 -7.70
C ASN A 675 11.03 -11.59 -6.84
N ALA A 676 12.18 -11.87 -6.27
CA ALA A 676 12.38 -12.91 -5.28
C ALA A 676 12.88 -12.26 -3.98
N LEU A 677 12.28 -12.62 -2.88
CA LEU A 677 12.58 -12.09 -1.54
C LEU A 677 12.77 -13.28 -0.59
N TYR A 678 13.85 -13.23 0.18
CA TYR A 678 14.12 -14.12 1.29
C TYR A 678 14.21 -13.30 2.57
N ASN A 679 13.52 -13.75 3.60
CA ASN A 679 13.54 -13.14 4.92
C ASN A 679 13.81 -14.20 5.98
N HIS A 680 14.84 -13.99 6.79
CA HIS A 680 15.22 -14.82 7.92
C HIS A 680 15.14 -14.00 9.20
N ILE A 681 14.34 -14.44 10.18
CA ILE A 681 14.19 -13.80 11.48
C ILE A 681 14.65 -14.81 12.55
N ALA A 682 15.70 -14.51 13.26
CA ALA A 682 16.12 -15.24 14.46
C ALA A 682 15.67 -14.47 15.71
N ALA A 683 15.13 -15.18 16.70
CA ALA A 683 14.65 -14.62 17.97
C ALA A 683 15.18 -15.44 19.16
N ASN A 684 15.43 -14.76 20.29
CA ASN A 684 15.88 -15.41 21.53
C ASN A 684 14.73 -15.97 22.38
N ASN A 685 13.50 -15.59 22.07
CA ASN A 685 12.29 -15.96 22.84
C ASN A 685 11.23 -16.54 21.91
N ILE A 686 10.41 -17.44 22.47
CA ILE A 686 9.27 -18.02 21.75
C ILE A 686 7.98 -17.82 22.54
N ALA A 687 6.87 -17.62 21.85
CA ALA A 687 5.54 -17.64 22.43
C ALA A 687 5.09 -19.09 22.66
N SER A 688 4.51 -19.36 23.81
CA SER A 688 3.86 -20.62 24.16
C SER A 688 2.42 -20.36 24.54
N SER A 689 1.51 -21.23 24.13
CA SER A 689 0.11 -21.18 24.52
C SER A 689 -0.34 -22.49 25.17
N VAL A 690 -1.05 -22.34 26.29
CA VAL A 690 -1.85 -23.43 26.86
C VAL A 690 -3.29 -23.18 26.46
N ILE A 691 -3.82 -24.08 25.65
CA ILE A 691 -5.13 -23.97 25.02
C ILE A 691 -6.06 -25.00 25.63
N THR A 692 -7.17 -24.54 26.22
CA THR A 692 -8.24 -25.37 26.79
C THR A 692 -9.59 -24.89 26.26
N ASN A 693 -10.63 -25.66 26.48
CA ASN A 693 -12.00 -25.28 26.07
C ASN A 693 -12.51 -23.99 26.74
N ALA A 694 -11.96 -23.61 27.92
CA ALA A 694 -12.41 -22.44 28.67
C ALA A 694 -11.55 -21.21 28.44
N LEU A 695 -10.25 -21.38 28.22
CA LEU A 695 -9.29 -20.27 28.23
C LEU A 695 -8.05 -20.59 27.40
N GLN A 696 -7.48 -19.55 26.79
CA GLN A 696 -6.14 -19.56 26.24
C GLN A 696 -5.20 -18.78 27.17
N LYS A 697 -4.08 -19.38 27.52
CA LYS A 697 -3.07 -18.74 28.34
C LYS A 697 -1.76 -18.66 27.56
N GLY A 698 -1.43 -17.46 27.10
CA GLY A 698 -0.18 -17.19 26.39
C GLY A 698 0.91 -16.78 27.36
N ILE A 699 2.12 -17.29 27.16
CA ILE A 699 3.31 -16.93 27.90
C ILE A 699 4.53 -16.95 26.98
N VAL A 700 5.40 -15.97 27.08
CA VAL A 700 6.69 -15.95 26.36
C VAL A 700 7.79 -16.44 27.30
N PHE A 701 8.66 -17.28 26.82
CA PHE A 701 9.82 -17.75 27.56
C PHE A 701 11.10 -17.87 26.69
N PRO A 702 12.29 -17.94 27.33
CA PRO A 702 13.54 -18.02 26.59
C PRO A 702 13.65 -19.33 25.79
N TYR A 703 13.65 -19.22 24.48
CA TYR A 703 13.89 -20.34 23.56
C TYR A 703 14.32 -19.79 22.20
N PRO A 704 15.58 -19.99 21.78
CA PRO A 704 16.04 -19.53 20.47
C PRO A 704 15.28 -20.22 19.35
N ASN A 705 14.76 -19.43 18.42
CA ASN A 705 14.01 -19.93 17.27
C ASN A 705 14.23 -19.06 16.04
N SER A 706 13.79 -19.55 14.89
CA SER A 706 13.85 -18.79 13.65
C SER A 706 12.62 -18.99 12.80
N THR A 707 12.33 -17.98 11.99
CA THR A 707 11.31 -18.01 10.94
C THR A 707 11.98 -17.73 9.60
N ASP A 708 11.72 -18.58 8.61
CA ASP A 708 12.23 -18.44 7.25
C ASP A 708 11.07 -18.23 6.29
N SER A 709 11.12 -17.18 5.47
CA SER A 709 10.12 -16.95 4.46
C SER A 709 10.74 -16.66 3.09
N TRP A 710 10.14 -17.26 2.07
CA TRP A 710 10.41 -16.99 0.68
C TRP A 710 9.18 -16.40 0.02
N THR A 711 9.36 -15.36 -0.78
CA THR A 711 8.29 -14.78 -1.58
C THR A 711 8.78 -14.58 -3.02
N LEU A 712 8.05 -15.11 -3.98
CA LEU A 712 8.26 -14.89 -5.42
C LEU A 712 7.05 -14.14 -5.95
N ASN A 713 7.28 -12.99 -6.60
CA ASN A 713 6.23 -12.19 -7.22
C ASN A 713 6.56 -11.97 -8.69
N GLY A 714 5.58 -12.23 -9.55
CA GLY A 714 5.66 -11.93 -10.98
C GLY A 714 4.48 -11.09 -11.41
N THR A 715 4.70 -10.07 -12.23
CA THR A 715 3.62 -9.25 -12.81
C THR A 715 3.83 -9.09 -14.31
N ILE A 716 2.75 -8.99 -15.04
CA ILE A 716 2.75 -8.71 -16.47
C ILE A 716 1.57 -7.80 -16.82
N SER A 717 1.79 -6.82 -17.67
CA SER A 717 0.74 -5.96 -18.21
C SER A 717 1.01 -5.61 -19.66
N LYS A 718 -0.01 -5.71 -20.50
CA LYS A 718 0.06 -5.40 -21.93
C LYS A 718 -1.21 -4.72 -22.40
N TYR A 719 -1.08 -3.62 -23.10
CA TYR A 719 -2.18 -3.06 -23.89
C TYR A 719 -2.15 -3.61 -25.32
N SER A 720 -3.28 -4.13 -25.77
CA SER A 720 -3.51 -4.57 -27.14
C SER A 720 -4.27 -3.48 -27.92
N PHE A 721 -3.61 -2.84 -28.87
CA PHE A 721 -4.24 -1.82 -29.71
C PHE A 721 -5.35 -2.41 -30.60
N ALA A 722 -5.17 -3.65 -31.08
CA ALA A 722 -6.15 -4.33 -31.95
C ALA A 722 -7.44 -4.66 -31.21
N LEU A 723 -7.34 -5.05 -29.91
CA LEU A 723 -8.47 -5.42 -29.08
C LEU A 723 -8.95 -4.25 -28.20
N ARG A 724 -8.25 -3.12 -28.20
CA ARG A 724 -8.47 -2.01 -27.26
C ARG A 724 -8.56 -2.48 -25.81
N THR A 725 -7.69 -3.43 -25.42
CA THR A 725 -7.75 -4.14 -24.15
C THR A 725 -6.42 -4.03 -23.41
N THR A 726 -6.48 -3.70 -22.13
CA THR A 726 -5.38 -3.90 -21.19
C THR A 726 -5.53 -5.28 -20.55
N PHE A 727 -4.56 -6.16 -20.73
CA PHE A 727 -4.42 -7.41 -19.98
C PHE A 727 -3.38 -7.23 -18.89
N SER A 728 -3.71 -7.67 -17.67
CA SER A 728 -2.76 -7.70 -16.57
C SER A 728 -2.84 -9.05 -15.85
N GLY A 729 -1.69 -9.54 -15.42
CA GLY A 729 -1.55 -10.76 -14.65
C GLY A 729 -0.56 -10.57 -13.50
N ALA A 730 -0.79 -11.24 -12.39
CA ALA A 730 0.16 -11.32 -11.29
C ALA A 730 0.15 -12.74 -10.70
N VAL A 731 1.33 -13.20 -10.30
CA VAL A 731 1.53 -14.46 -9.59
C VAL A 731 2.35 -14.16 -8.35
N GLN A 732 1.89 -14.65 -7.22
CA GLN A 732 2.63 -14.65 -5.96
C GLN A 732 2.74 -16.07 -5.43
N TRP A 733 3.93 -16.48 -5.04
CA TRP A 733 4.18 -17.69 -4.29
C TRP A 733 4.91 -17.32 -3.01
N GLN A 734 4.44 -17.84 -1.88
CA GLN A 734 5.03 -17.61 -0.57
C GLN A 734 5.16 -18.93 0.18
N SER A 735 6.29 -19.15 0.81
CA SER A 735 6.53 -20.24 1.75
C SER A 735 7.04 -19.66 3.06
N ASN A 736 6.39 -20.04 4.17
CA ASN A 736 6.76 -19.58 5.50
C ASN A 736 6.97 -20.80 6.42
N ARG A 737 8.13 -20.84 7.07
CA ARG A 737 8.48 -21.84 8.08
C ARG A 737 8.60 -21.16 9.42
N SER A 738 7.84 -21.62 10.40
CA SER A 738 7.84 -21.10 11.76
C SER A 738 7.72 -22.24 12.77
N VAL A 739 7.98 -21.91 14.01
CA VAL A 739 7.86 -22.85 15.14
C VAL A 739 7.03 -22.18 16.23
N GLU A 740 6.10 -22.93 16.80
CA GLU A 740 5.28 -22.50 17.94
C GLU A 740 5.31 -23.56 19.05
N ILE A 741 5.01 -23.14 20.27
CA ILE A 741 4.79 -24.08 21.37
C ILE A 741 3.32 -24.00 21.78
N GLN A 742 2.61 -25.13 21.67
CA GLN A 742 1.20 -25.24 22.06
C GLN A 742 1.04 -26.46 22.96
N ASN A 743 0.43 -26.28 24.14
CA ASN A 743 0.24 -27.31 25.14
C ASN A 743 1.52 -28.11 25.46
N ASN A 744 2.66 -27.41 25.61
CA ASN A 744 4.01 -27.93 25.85
C ASN A 744 4.61 -28.75 24.68
N ALA A 745 3.96 -28.81 23.51
CA ALA A 745 4.49 -29.44 22.31
C ALA A 745 5.14 -28.39 21.41
N LEU A 746 6.34 -28.67 20.91
CA LEU A 746 7.01 -27.86 19.90
C LEU A 746 6.47 -28.24 18.52
N LEU A 747 5.82 -27.32 17.85
CA LEU A 747 5.14 -27.53 16.58
C LEU A 747 5.79 -26.71 15.48
N PRO A 748 6.57 -27.34 14.59
CA PRO A 748 7.05 -26.69 13.38
C PRO A 748 5.96 -26.67 12.32
N PHE A 749 5.73 -25.53 11.70
CA PHE A 749 4.75 -25.32 10.64
C PHE A 749 5.43 -24.89 9.35
N ASN A 750 4.91 -25.41 8.24
CA ASN A 750 5.25 -24.94 6.90
C ASN A 750 3.96 -24.58 6.16
N THR A 751 3.79 -23.28 5.89
CA THR A 751 2.65 -22.75 5.16
C THR A 751 3.08 -22.28 3.79
N ILE A 752 2.41 -22.78 2.74
CA ILE A 752 2.60 -22.36 1.35
C ILE A 752 1.33 -21.68 0.87
N SER A 753 1.46 -20.48 0.34
CA SER A 753 0.37 -19.72 -0.28
C SER A 753 0.72 -19.35 -1.72
N GLN A 754 -0.23 -19.54 -2.62
CA GLN A 754 -0.12 -19.19 -4.04
C GLN A 754 -1.30 -18.32 -4.42
N MET A 755 -1.03 -17.22 -5.11
CA MET A 755 -2.08 -16.31 -5.61
C MET A 755 -1.85 -16.03 -7.08
N PHE A 756 -2.90 -16.20 -7.87
CA PHE A 756 -2.93 -15.90 -9.29
C PHE A 756 -4.00 -14.84 -9.54
N ASN A 757 -3.59 -13.70 -10.08
CA ASN A 757 -4.49 -12.63 -10.48
C ASN A 757 -4.48 -12.50 -11.99
N LEU A 758 -5.65 -12.34 -12.57
CA LEU A 758 -5.84 -12.04 -13.99
C LEU A 758 -6.85 -10.90 -14.10
N SER A 759 -6.57 -9.90 -14.92
CA SER A 759 -7.55 -8.86 -15.23
C SER A 759 -7.50 -8.45 -16.70
N SER A 760 -8.64 -8.03 -17.23
CA SER A 760 -8.77 -7.44 -18.54
C SER A 760 -9.75 -6.29 -18.52
N ASP A 761 -9.35 -5.15 -19.11
CA ASP A 761 -10.19 -3.97 -19.32
C ASP A 761 -10.27 -3.70 -20.81
N THR A 762 -11.46 -3.90 -21.39
CA THR A 762 -11.70 -3.88 -22.83
C THR A 762 -12.69 -2.78 -23.23
N LYS A 763 -12.28 -1.92 -24.13
CA LYS A 763 -13.19 -1.03 -24.83
C LYS A 763 -13.74 -1.78 -26.06
N VAL A 764 -14.87 -2.50 -25.88
CA VAL A 764 -15.49 -3.33 -26.95
C VAL A 764 -15.97 -2.44 -28.09
N SER A 765 -16.60 -1.31 -27.77
CA SER A 765 -17.02 -0.27 -28.71
C SER A 765 -16.93 1.10 -28.03
N ASP A 766 -17.33 2.15 -28.72
CA ASP A 766 -17.43 3.48 -28.08
C ASP A 766 -18.58 3.54 -27.05
N GLN A 767 -19.50 2.59 -27.11
CA GLN A 767 -20.67 2.50 -26.21
C GLN A 767 -20.53 1.40 -25.16
N VAL A 768 -19.65 0.42 -25.33
CA VAL A 768 -19.55 -0.76 -24.47
C VAL A 768 -18.15 -0.93 -23.92
N ASN A 769 -18.03 -0.96 -22.60
CA ASN A 769 -16.80 -1.32 -21.90
C ASN A 769 -17.03 -2.60 -21.08
N PHE A 770 -16.07 -3.50 -21.08
CA PHE A 770 -16.10 -4.75 -20.32
C PHE A 770 -14.82 -4.87 -19.47
N SER A 771 -15.00 -5.12 -18.19
CA SER A 771 -13.89 -5.40 -17.27
C SER A 771 -14.09 -6.76 -16.61
N TYR A 772 -13.04 -7.54 -16.55
CA TYR A 772 -13.02 -8.83 -15.88
C TYR A 772 -11.80 -8.95 -14.98
N LYS A 773 -11.98 -9.50 -13.76
CA LYS A 773 -10.91 -9.81 -12.81
C LYS A 773 -11.17 -11.18 -12.21
N ALA A 774 -10.11 -11.99 -12.10
CA ALA A 774 -10.13 -13.26 -11.37
C ALA A 774 -8.93 -13.33 -10.42
N THR A 775 -9.16 -13.83 -9.21
CA THR A 775 -8.13 -14.11 -8.21
C THR A 775 -8.33 -15.53 -7.71
N LEU A 776 -7.32 -16.39 -7.91
CA LEU A 776 -7.25 -17.72 -7.33
C LEU A 776 -6.20 -17.70 -6.21
N THR A 777 -6.60 -18.05 -5.00
CA THR A 777 -5.71 -18.23 -3.86
C THR A 777 -5.74 -19.65 -3.40
N GLN A 778 -4.57 -20.26 -3.26
CA GLN A 778 -4.40 -21.63 -2.76
C GLN A 778 -3.51 -21.55 -1.52
N THR A 779 -3.98 -22.08 -0.39
CA THR A 779 -3.22 -22.11 0.85
C THR A 779 -3.15 -23.52 1.37
N GLN A 780 -1.94 -23.97 1.67
CA GLN A 780 -1.65 -25.24 2.28
C GLN A 780 -0.82 -25.03 3.54
N SER A 781 -1.21 -25.66 4.64
CA SER A 781 -0.43 -25.67 5.87
C SER A 781 -0.28 -27.11 6.36
N HIS A 782 0.91 -27.48 6.81
CA HIS A 782 1.18 -28.75 7.44
C HIS A 782 2.18 -28.57 8.60
N SER A 783 2.10 -29.47 9.56
CA SER A 783 3.07 -29.61 10.64
C SER A 783 3.93 -30.85 10.38
N ASP A 784 5.23 -30.77 10.69
CA ASP A 784 6.13 -31.93 10.60
C ASP A 784 5.83 -32.98 11.69
N VAL A 785 5.02 -32.64 12.70
CA VAL A 785 4.61 -33.52 13.81
C VAL A 785 3.32 -34.25 13.48
N ASP A 786 2.44 -33.70 12.67
CA ASP A 786 1.19 -34.30 12.20
C ASP A 786 1.18 -34.37 10.67
N ALA A 787 0.99 -35.56 10.11
CA ALA A 787 0.96 -35.80 8.67
C ALA A 787 -0.27 -35.16 7.98
N SER A 788 -1.19 -34.54 8.73
CA SER A 788 -2.37 -33.88 8.20
C SER A 788 -1.96 -32.57 7.49
N ALA A 789 -2.17 -32.49 6.19
CA ALA A 789 -2.04 -31.27 5.42
C ALA A 789 -3.43 -30.69 5.19
N TYR A 790 -3.60 -29.42 5.54
CA TYR A 790 -4.84 -28.67 5.26
C TYR A 790 -4.67 -27.87 3.99
N HIS A 791 -5.70 -27.91 3.14
CA HIS A 791 -5.69 -27.24 1.84
C HIS A 791 -7.00 -26.48 1.62
N ILE A 792 -6.89 -25.20 1.25
CA ILE A 792 -8.02 -24.34 0.89
C ILE A 792 -7.74 -23.69 -0.47
N ASP A 793 -8.68 -23.84 -1.40
CA ASP A 793 -8.72 -23.13 -2.67
C ASP A 793 -9.83 -22.09 -2.64
N GLN A 794 -9.50 -20.85 -3.01
CA GLN A 794 -10.46 -19.74 -3.10
C GLN A 794 -10.37 -19.09 -4.47
N LEU A 795 -11.50 -18.98 -5.17
CA LEU A 795 -11.60 -18.31 -6.46
C LEU A 795 -12.62 -17.17 -6.36
N LEU A 796 -12.14 -15.96 -6.60
CA LEU A 796 -12.96 -14.76 -6.78
C LEU A 796 -12.95 -14.37 -8.25
N GLN A 797 -14.14 -14.16 -8.83
CA GLN A 797 -14.31 -13.65 -10.21
C GLN A 797 -15.24 -12.44 -10.16
N GLN A 798 -14.86 -11.39 -10.85
CA GLN A 798 -15.64 -10.16 -10.97
C GLN A 798 -15.75 -9.78 -12.44
N ALA A 799 -16.95 -9.47 -12.89
CA ALA A 799 -17.21 -9.02 -14.25
C ALA A 799 -18.09 -7.76 -14.22
N THR A 800 -17.74 -6.76 -15.00
CA THR A 800 -18.52 -5.52 -15.11
C THR A 800 -18.70 -5.17 -16.58
N VAL A 801 -19.95 -4.87 -16.95
CA VAL A 801 -20.34 -4.34 -18.27
C VAL A 801 -20.88 -2.94 -18.05
N ASN A 802 -20.33 -1.97 -18.77
CA ASN A 802 -20.86 -0.63 -18.88
C ASN A 802 -21.38 -0.43 -20.31
N TYR A 803 -22.62 0.06 -20.46
CA TYR A 803 -23.27 0.32 -21.72
C TYR A 803 -23.82 1.75 -21.78
N ASP A 804 -23.27 2.54 -22.69
CA ASP A 804 -23.59 3.96 -22.90
C ASP A 804 -24.26 4.13 -24.27
N PRO A 805 -25.56 3.82 -24.43
CA PRO A 805 -26.24 3.86 -25.73
C PRO A 805 -26.22 5.25 -26.34
N VAL A 806 -26.33 6.28 -25.51
CA VAL A 806 -26.22 7.71 -25.85
C VAL A 806 -25.50 8.44 -24.70
N GLU A 807 -24.98 9.64 -24.96
CA GLU A 807 -24.22 10.42 -23.96
C GLU A 807 -25.01 10.73 -22.67
N SER A 808 -26.35 10.72 -22.73
CA SER A 808 -27.20 11.03 -21.58
C SER A 808 -27.65 9.80 -20.79
N VAL A 809 -27.41 8.58 -21.27
CA VAL A 809 -27.91 7.34 -20.64
C VAL A 809 -26.79 6.35 -20.47
N GLN A 810 -26.62 5.83 -19.28
CA GLN A 810 -25.60 4.86 -18.93
C GLN A 810 -26.21 3.73 -18.12
N PHE A 811 -25.83 2.50 -18.45
CA PHE A 811 -26.16 1.29 -17.72
C PHE A 811 -24.89 0.62 -17.23
N LYS A 812 -24.90 0.13 -16.00
CA LYS A 812 -23.82 -0.69 -15.45
C LYS A 812 -24.43 -1.95 -14.86
N LEU A 813 -23.81 -3.08 -15.19
CA LEU A 813 -24.09 -4.38 -14.58
C LEU A 813 -22.78 -4.97 -14.11
N SER A 814 -22.72 -5.39 -12.85
CA SER A 814 -21.58 -6.10 -12.28
C SER A 814 -22.01 -7.39 -11.59
N GLY A 815 -21.17 -8.41 -11.69
CA GLY A 815 -21.34 -9.68 -11.02
C GLY A 815 -20.06 -10.11 -10.35
N GLU A 816 -20.19 -10.73 -9.18
CA GLU A 816 -19.08 -11.29 -8.39
C GLU A 816 -19.42 -12.73 -8.03
N HIS A 817 -18.49 -13.63 -8.33
CA HIS A 817 -18.60 -15.04 -7.98
C HIS A 817 -17.49 -15.40 -7.01
N TYR A 818 -17.86 -15.93 -5.86
CA TYR A 818 -16.97 -16.45 -4.82
C TYR A 818 -17.12 -17.96 -4.73
N PHE A 819 -16.01 -18.65 -4.81
CA PHE A 819 -15.93 -20.11 -4.66
C PHE A 819 -14.82 -20.44 -3.67
N THR A 820 -15.15 -21.26 -2.66
CA THR A 820 -14.17 -21.80 -1.71
C THR A 820 -14.34 -23.30 -1.61
N ARG A 821 -13.23 -24.02 -1.73
CA ARG A 821 -13.14 -25.46 -1.54
C ARG A 821 -12.16 -25.78 -0.44
N GLN A 822 -12.57 -26.66 0.46
CA GLN A 822 -11.72 -27.28 1.46
C GLN A 822 -11.91 -28.80 1.41
N GLN A 823 -10.83 -29.54 1.49
CA GLN A 823 -10.89 -30.98 1.53
C GLN A 823 -11.74 -31.46 2.73
N GLY A 824 -12.73 -32.30 2.48
CA GLY A 824 -13.61 -32.86 3.51
C GLY A 824 -14.85 -32.03 3.86
N ASN A 825 -14.97 -30.80 3.31
CA ASN A 825 -16.13 -29.93 3.52
C ASN A 825 -16.87 -29.64 2.18
N PRO A 826 -18.18 -29.33 2.25
CA PRO A 826 -18.92 -28.87 1.06
C PRO A 826 -18.33 -27.60 0.45
N ASP A 827 -18.33 -27.52 -0.87
CA ASP A 827 -17.93 -26.30 -1.59
C ASP A 827 -18.85 -25.12 -1.21
N LEU A 828 -18.27 -23.95 -0.89
CA LEU A 828 -19.01 -22.70 -0.68
C LEU A 828 -19.07 -21.91 -1.99
N LYS A 829 -20.27 -21.48 -2.38
CA LYS A 829 -20.51 -20.74 -3.64
C LYS A 829 -21.45 -19.57 -3.39
N TYR A 830 -21.01 -18.38 -3.78
CA TYR A 830 -21.81 -17.16 -3.67
C TYR A 830 -21.74 -16.36 -4.96
N PHE A 831 -22.85 -15.74 -5.31
CA PHE A 831 -22.92 -14.86 -6.44
C PHE A 831 -23.64 -13.56 -6.04
N PHE A 832 -22.96 -12.43 -6.18
CA PHE A 832 -23.52 -11.10 -5.98
C PHE A 832 -23.67 -10.42 -7.33
N ALA A 833 -24.71 -9.58 -7.44
CA ALA A 833 -24.92 -8.80 -8.64
C ALA A 833 -25.44 -7.42 -8.29
N ASP A 834 -24.92 -6.40 -9.00
CA ASP A 834 -25.35 -5.01 -8.90
C ASP A 834 -25.72 -4.49 -10.28
N ALA A 835 -26.71 -3.59 -10.31
CA ALA A 835 -27.11 -2.90 -11.52
C ALA A 835 -27.32 -1.41 -11.23
N SER A 836 -26.99 -0.55 -12.18
CA SER A 836 -27.37 0.86 -12.11
C SER A 836 -27.72 1.42 -13.47
N ALA A 837 -28.63 2.42 -13.46
CA ALA A 837 -29.00 3.21 -14.61
C ALA A 837 -28.86 4.70 -14.24
N LYS A 838 -28.10 5.44 -15.05
CA LYS A 838 -27.86 6.86 -14.86
C LYS A 838 -28.38 7.64 -16.07
N PHE A 839 -29.09 8.72 -15.79
CA PHE A 839 -29.62 9.64 -16.79
C PHE A 839 -29.07 11.06 -16.56
N ARG A 840 -28.43 11.64 -17.56
CA ARG A 840 -27.85 12.99 -17.54
C ARG A 840 -28.83 14.02 -18.07
N ILE A 841 -29.17 15.00 -17.27
CA ILE A 841 -29.96 16.17 -17.63
C ILE A 841 -28.98 17.32 -17.94
N SER A 842 -28.52 17.40 -19.18
CA SER A 842 -27.42 18.30 -19.57
C SER A 842 -27.73 19.77 -19.31
N LYS A 843 -29.00 20.20 -19.46
CA LYS A 843 -29.48 21.58 -19.19
C LYS A 843 -29.24 22.01 -17.74
N TRP A 844 -29.32 21.09 -16.78
CA TRP A 844 -29.17 21.35 -15.36
C TRP A 844 -27.80 20.89 -14.82
N LYS A 845 -26.93 20.35 -15.66
CA LYS A 845 -25.67 19.71 -15.25
C LYS A 845 -25.87 18.67 -14.14
N THR A 846 -27.01 17.95 -14.19
CA THR A 846 -27.49 17.06 -13.14
C THR A 846 -27.59 15.65 -13.68
N ASP A 847 -27.12 14.67 -12.91
CA ASP A 847 -27.31 13.25 -13.19
C ASP A 847 -28.30 12.65 -12.18
N LEU A 848 -29.24 11.85 -12.66
CA LEU A 848 -30.14 11.02 -11.86
C LEU A 848 -29.67 9.57 -12.00
N GLU A 849 -29.39 8.90 -10.90
CA GLU A 849 -28.94 7.50 -10.89
C GLU A 849 -29.86 6.63 -10.02
N LEU A 850 -30.39 5.58 -10.58
CA LEU A 850 -31.02 4.49 -9.87
C LEU A 850 -30.05 3.32 -9.78
N SER A 851 -29.73 2.86 -8.56
CA SER A 851 -28.83 1.73 -8.34
C SER A 851 -29.50 0.66 -7.48
N ALA A 852 -29.20 -0.61 -7.79
CA ALA A 852 -29.59 -1.78 -7.01
C ALA A 852 -28.32 -2.56 -6.69
N VAL A 853 -27.89 -2.52 -5.43
CA VAL A 853 -26.73 -3.26 -4.91
C VAL A 853 -27.23 -4.56 -4.31
N ASN A 854 -26.48 -5.66 -4.54
CA ASN A 854 -26.85 -7.00 -4.09
C ASN A 854 -28.32 -7.34 -4.45
N PHE A 855 -28.70 -7.12 -5.73
CA PHE A 855 -30.10 -7.30 -6.13
C PHE A 855 -30.59 -8.75 -6.05
N LEU A 856 -29.66 -9.73 -5.95
CA LEU A 856 -29.97 -11.12 -5.66
C LEU A 856 -30.30 -11.36 -4.18
N ASN A 857 -30.06 -10.37 -3.32
CA ASN A 857 -30.43 -10.36 -1.90
C ASN A 857 -29.73 -11.44 -1.07
N VAL A 858 -28.43 -11.67 -1.31
CA VAL A 858 -27.60 -12.55 -0.49
C VAL A 858 -27.44 -11.93 0.90
N LYS A 859 -27.84 -12.64 1.96
CA LYS A 859 -27.85 -12.12 3.34
C LYS A 859 -26.84 -12.78 4.28
N THR A 860 -26.20 -13.85 3.83
CA THR A 860 -25.20 -14.59 4.63
C THR A 860 -24.03 -14.95 3.73
N TYR A 861 -22.85 -14.97 4.34
CA TYR A 861 -21.61 -15.41 3.69
C TYR A 861 -20.81 -16.27 4.67
N ASN A 862 -20.48 -17.47 4.25
CA ASN A 862 -19.63 -18.37 5.02
C ASN A 862 -18.22 -18.32 4.45
N ALA A 863 -17.23 -18.27 5.32
CA ALA A 863 -15.83 -18.25 4.96
C ALA A 863 -15.03 -19.25 5.77
N LEU A 864 -13.98 -19.75 5.16
CA LEU A 864 -13.02 -20.68 5.77
C LEU A 864 -11.66 -20.00 5.79
N TYR A 865 -10.99 -20.08 6.94
CA TYR A 865 -9.63 -19.57 7.13
C TYR A 865 -8.76 -20.65 7.73
N LEU A 866 -7.53 -20.72 7.27
CA LEU A 866 -6.53 -21.64 7.76
C LEU A 866 -5.28 -20.86 8.19
N SER A 867 -4.84 -21.07 9.42
CA SER A 867 -3.58 -20.53 9.94
C SER A 867 -2.89 -21.60 10.78
N ALA A 868 -1.69 -22.00 10.40
CA ALA A 868 -0.96 -23.07 11.06
C ALA A 868 -1.82 -24.34 11.25
N ASN A 869 -2.20 -24.68 12.48
CA ASN A 869 -3.09 -25.80 12.83
C ASN A 869 -4.49 -25.34 13.24
N THR A 870 -4.86 -24.11 12.96
CA THR A 870 -6.15 -23.53 13.34
C THR A 870 -7.03 -23.34 12.12
N LEU A 871 -8.20 -24.00 12.13
CA LEU A 871 -9.24 -23.81 11.15
C LEU A 871 -10.36 -22.95 11.75
N MET A 872 -10.75 -21.89 11.07
CA MET A 872 -11.86 -21.03 11.44
C MET A 872 -12.94 -21.06 10.36
N GLU A 873 -14.13 -21.44 10.75
CA GLU A 873 -15.35 -21.40 9.94
C GLU A 873 -16.20 -20.26 10.43
N SER A 874 -16.40 -19.25 9.60
CA SER A 874 -17.11 -18.04 9.99
C SER A 874 -18.33 -17.82 9.10
N SER A 875 -19.45 -17.43 9.69
CA SER A 875 -20.69 -17.06 9.00
C SER A 875 -21.03 -15.61 9.33
N TYR A 876 -21.15 -14.77 8.31
CA TYR A 876 -21.39 -13.33 8.43
C TYR A 876 -22.78 -12.98 7.96
N THR A 877 -23.44 -12.11 8.70
CA THR A 877 -24.66 -11.43 8.23
C THR A 877 -24.25 -10.29 7.29
N LEU A 878 -24.90 -10.21 6.15
CA LEU A 878 -24.62 -9.19 5.13
C LEU A 878 -25.77 -8.22 5.00
N PRO A 879 -25.53 -6.95 4.59
CA PRO A 879 -26.55 -6.06 4.08
C PRO A 879 -27.29 -6.74 2.93
N GLY A 880 -28.62 -6.79 3.00
CA GLY A 880 -29.44 -7.33 1.92
C GLY A 880 -29.43 -6.40 0.70
N ARG A 881 -30.44 -6.52 -0.14
CA ARG A 881 -30.63 -5.66 -1.30
C ARG A 881 -30.81 -4.21 -0.87
N ILE A 882 -30.04 -3.31 -1.50
CA ILE A 882 -30.17 -1.85 -1.37
C ILE A 882 -30.58 -1.28 -2.72
N ILE A 883 -31.69 -0.52 -2.77
CA ILE A 883 -32.11 0.23 -3.94
C ILE A 883 -32.00 1.71 -3.60
N LEU A 884 -31.21 2.46 -4.36
CA LEU A 884 -30.88 3.84 -4.06
C LEU A 884 -31.11 4.73 -5.30
N LEU A 885 -31.84 5.80 -5.11
CA LEU A 885 -31.99 6.87 -6.10
C LEU A 885 -31.08 8.04 -5.68
N LYS A 886 -30.17 8.43 -6.55
CA LYS A 886 -29.20 9.52 -6.32
C LYS A 886 -29.43 10.65 -7.29
N LEU A 887 -29.43 11.85 -6.78
CA LEU A 887 -29.35 13.09 -7.53
C LEU A 887 -27.94 13.66 -7.39
N MET A 888 -27.30 13.95 -8.49
CA MET A 888 -25.92 14.42 -8.52
C MET A 888 -25.81 15.62 -9.44
N PHE A 889 -25.19 16.69 -8.97
CA PHE A 889 -25.02 17.91 -9.73
C PHE A 889 -23.64 18.52 -9.53
N ASN A 890 -23.15 19.22 -10.54
CA ASN A 890 -21.86 19.91 -10.52
C ASN A 890 -22.09 21.41 -10.32
N ILE A 891 -21.34 21.99 -9.38
CA ILE A 891 -21.29 23.42 -9.08
C ILE A 891 -20.14 24.07 -9.87
#